data_234f5ea589a6773a8d9482d66d140621
#
_entry.id   234f5ea589a6773a8d9482d66d140621
#
_cell.length_a   1.000
_cell.length_b   1.000
_cell.length_c   1.000
_cell.angle_alpha   90.00
_cell.angle_beta   90.00
_cell.angle_gamma   90.00
#
_symmetry.space_group_name_H-M   'P 1'
#
loop_
_entity.id
_entity.type
_entity.pdbx_description
1 polymer ?
#
loop_
_entity_poly.entity_id
_entity_poly.type
_entity_poly.pdbx_seq_one_letter_code
_entity_poly.pdbx_strand_id
1 'polypeptide(L)'
;MTQKTFNRTLITAALPYANGGVHIGHLAGVYIPSDIYARYLRLRNKPVLFICGSDEHGVPITIRARREHCTPQDVVDRYHKLIKDSFEAFGISFDIYSRTTSAVHEKTATEFFRALYDKGEFIEKESEQYYDEEAKTFLADRYITGECPHCHKPGAYGDQCESCGTALSPLELINPQSAISGSKPVLRTTKHWYLPLDKHQPWLEKWILGEHADWRSNVIGQCKSWFDMGLQPRAVSRDLDWGIPVPVEGAEGKVLYVWFDAPIGYISNTRELLPNDWETWWKSDDTRLIHFIGKDNIVFHCIVFPAMLKAHGEYVLPDNVPSNEFLNLEDRKISTSRNWAVWLHEYLIDFPDKQDVLRYVLTANAPETKDNNFTWKDFQARNNNELVAVYGNFVNRALVLTHKYYGGEVPACGTLLPEDEATIAEFKDVKDKVEYLLDHFRFRDAQKEAMNLARIGNKYLTDAEPWKVIKTDPERVKTILYIALQLVANLATAFAPFLPFSSERLRRMLNLQTLDWSRLGHTDLLPAGHQIGQAELLFEKIEDEVVTAQVEKLKAMEAANEAAEKKAEPISAETTIDDFAKMDLRVGTVLSCERVPKSDKLLQFKIDDGLGGRTIVSGIANYYEPEQLVGKQVVFIANLPPRKLRGIVSEGMILSTQNLDGSLSVLTIDRPVAPGSQVG
;
A
#
# COMPACT_ATOMS: atom_id res chain seq x y z
N MET A 1 -14.75 -33.61 -12.45
CA MET A 1 -15.75 -32.53 -12.47
C MET A 1 -15.75 -31.93 -13.86
N THR A 2 -16.89 -31.76 -14.53
CA THR A 2 -16.96 -31.01 -15.78
C THR A 2 -16.54 -29.58 -15.50
N GLN A 3 -15.49 -29.12 -16.18
CA GLN A 3 -14.99 -27.76 -16.04
C GLN A 3 -16.12 -26.79 -16.42
N LYS A 4 -16.54 -25.92 -15.50
CA LYS A 4 -17.59 -24.94 -15.74
C LYS A 4 -17.12 -23.99 -16.85
N THR A 5 -17.93 -23.79 -17.84
CA THR A 5 -17.63 -22.89 -18.97
C THR A 5 -18.23 -21.51 -18.69
N PHE A 6 -17.42 -20.46 -18.75
CA PHE A 6 -17.86 -19.09 -18.53
C PHE A 6 -17.85 -18.32 -19.85
N ASN A 7 -18.88 -17.51 -20.08
CA ASN A 7 -18.99 -16.65 -21.26
C ASN A 7 -18.34 -15.27 -21.04
N ARG A 8 -18.24 -14.83 -19.80
CA ARG A 8 -17.66 -13.53 -19.41
C ARG A 8 -16.90 -13.60 -18.10
N THR A 9 -16.01 -12.63 -17.87
CA THR A 9 -15.25 -12.53 -16.63
C THR A 9 -15.44 -11.16 -16.00
N LEU A 10 -15.86 -11.13 -14.74
CA LEU A 10 -15.94 -9.95 -13.91
C LEU A 10 -14.73 -9.94 -12.98
N ILE A 11 -13.85 -8.95 -13.13
CA ILE A 11 -12.66 -8.76 -12.32
C ILE A 11 -12.90 -7.59 -11.38
N THR A 12 -12.68 -7.81 -10.09
CA THR A 12 -12.66 -6.74 -9.09
C THR A 12 -11.27 -6.61 -8.49
N ALA A 13 -10.86 -5.40 -8.19
CA ALA A 13 -9.70 -5.09 -7.36
C ALA A 13 -10.16 -4.56 -6.01
N ALA A 14 -9.54 -4.97 -4.92
CA ALA A 14 -9.86 -4.48 -3.58
C ALA A 14 -9.90 -2.95 -3.56
N LEU A 15 -10.98 -2.39 -3.00
CA LEU A 15 -11.19 -0.95 -2.95
C LEU A 15 -10.12 -0.29 -2.06
N PRO A 16 -9.35 0.68 -2.56
CA PRO A 16 -8.42 1.42 -1.73
C PRO A 16 -9.20 2.38 -0.81
N TYR A 17 -8.73 2.51 0.41
CA TYR A 17 -9.33 3.38 1.41
C TYR A 17 -9.01 4.86 1.13
N ALA A 18 -10.05 5.72 1.01
CA ALA A 18 -9.89 7.12 0.61
C ALA A 18 -9.42 8.04 1.76
N ASN A 19 -8.40 7.62 2.49
CA ASN A 19 -7.76 8.41 3.55
C ASN A 19 -6.26 8.67 3.29
N GLY A 20 -5.76 8.29 2.13
CA GLY A 20 -4.37 8.45 1.72
C GLY A 20 -4.18 8.09 0.25
N GLY A 21 -2.98 8.32 -0.29
CA GLY A 21 -2.60 7.87 -1.62
C GLY A 21 -2.39 6.34 -1.70
N VAL A 22 -2.25 5.81 -2.91
CA VAL A 22 -1.79 4.44 -3.12
C VAL A 22 -0.27 4.38 -3.21
N HIS A 23 0.33 3.31 -2.71
CA HIS A 23 1.77 3.06 -2.73
C HIS A 23 2.11 1.76 -3.46
N ILE A 24 3.41 1.53 -3.70
CA ILE A 24 3.92 0.37 -4.45
C ILE A 24 3.44 -0.99 -3.89
N GLY A 25 3.21 -1.10 -2.58
CA GLY A 25 2.65 -2.32 -1.98
C GLY A 25 1.23 -2.62 -2.47
N HIS A 26 0.37 -1.60 -2.59
CA HIS A 26 -0.96 -1.73 -3.17
C HIS A 26 -0.88 -2.12 -4.66
N LEU A 27 0.05 -1.49 -5.42
CA LEU A 27 0.25 -1.80 -6.83
C LEU A 27 0.66 -3.25 -7.05
N ALA A 28 1.70 -3.71 -6.34
CA ALA A 28 2.21 -5.08 -6.48
C ALA A 28 1.23 -6.13 -5.95
N GLY A 29 0.50 -5.78 -4.87
CA GLY A 29 -0.44 -6.69 -4.22
C GLY A 29 -1.73 -6.90 -5.01
N VAL A 30 -2.27 -5.84 -5.62
CA VAL A 30 -3.63 -5.85 -6.16
C VAL A 30 -3.71 -5.31 -7.59
N TYR A 31 -3.28 -4.05 -7.83
CA TYR A 31 -3.71 -3.33 -9.03
C TYR A 31 -2.94 -3.72 -10.29
N ILE A 32 -1.65 -3.99 -10.21
CA ILE A 32 -0.87 -4.48 -11.36
C ILE A 32 -1.30 -5.89 -11.77
N PRO A 33 -1.40 -6.90 -10.87
CA PRO A 33 -1.81 -8.25 -11.28
C PRO A 33 -3.23 -8.29 -11.83
N SER A 34 -4.17 -7.53 -11.29
CA SER A 34 -5.54 -7.44 -11.83
C SER A 34 -5.58 -6.78 -13.21
N ASP A 35 -4.81 -5.70 -13.43
CA ASP A 35 -4.71 -5.03 -14.72
C ASP A 35 -4.05 -5.92 -15.79
N ILE A 36 -2.98 -6.64 -15.44
CA ILE A 36 -2.35 -7.61 -16.34
C ILE A 36 -3.37 -8.65 -16.79
N TYR A 37 -4.16 -9.19 -15.85
CA TYR A 37 -5.14 -10.21 -16.16
C TYR A 37 -6.29 -9.68 -17.02
N ALA A 38 -6.78 -8.47 -16.73
CA ALA A 38 -7.81 -7.82 -17.54
C ALA A 38 -7.33 -7.54 -18.96
N ARG A 39 -6.12 -7.00 -19.14
CA ARG A 39 -5.50 -6.77 -20.45
C ARG A 39 -5.30 -8.06 -21.24
N TYR A 40 -4.82 -9.10 -20.58
CA TYR A 40 -4.65 -10.43 -21.17
C TYR A 40 -5.96 -10.97 -21.74
N LEU A 41 -7.06 -10.93 -20.97
CA LEU A 41 -8.36 -11.39 -21.43
C LEU A 41 -8.90 -10.54 -22.59
N ARG A 42 -8.72 -9.22 -22.55
CA ARG A 42 -9.13 -8.30 -23.65
C ARG A 42 -8.35 -8.60 -24.94
N LEU A 43 -7.04 -8.85 -24.87
CA LEU A 43 -6.24 -9.25 -26.03
C LEU A 43 -6.68 -10.60 -26.62
N ARG A 44 -7.28 -11.46 -25.82
CA ARG A 44 -7.94 -12.71 -26.28
C ARG A 44 -9.37 -12.52 -26.78
N ASN A 45 -9.83 -11.29 -26.89
CA ASN A 45 -11.22 -10.96 -27.26
C ASN A 45 -12.27 -11.64 -26.34
N LYS A 46 -11.95 -11.83 -25.06
CA LYS A 46 -12.89 -12.35 -24.07
C LYS A 46 -13.72 -11.22 -23.49
N PRO A 47 -15.06 -11.39 -23.31
CA PRO A 47 -15.87 -10.43 -22.58
C PRO A 47 -15.37 -10.28 -21.14
N VAL A 48 -14.94 -9.08 -20.77
CA VAL A 48 -14.39 -8.78 -19.44
C VAL A 48 -14.81 -7.40 -18.98
N LEU A 49 -15.17 -7.30 -17.70
CA LEU A 49 -15.28 -6.04 -16.97
C LEU A 49 -14.24 -6.04 -15.87
N PHE A 50 -13.52 -4.92 -15.75
CA PHE A 50 -12.55 -4.69 -14.71
C PHE A 50 -12.93 -3.45 -13.90
N ILE A 51 -13.41 -3.67 -12.69
CA ILE A 51 -14.04 -2.66 -11.85
C ILE A 51 -13.28 -2.44 -10.54
N CYS A 52 -13.27 -1.20 -10.10
CA CYS A 52 -12.77 -0.77 -8.80
C CYS A 52 -13.49 0.52 -8.37
N GLY A 53 -13.16 1.01 -7.19
CA GLY A 53 -13.61 2.28 -6.65
C GLY A 53 -12.91 2.55 -5.34
N SER A 54 -13.14 3.70 -4.71
CA SER A 54 -12.64 4.01 -3.39
C SER A 54 -13.62 3.60 -2.29
N ASP A 55 -13.07 3.02 -1.21
CA ASP A 55 -13.79 2.84 0.06
C ASP A 55 -13.71 4.14 0.85
N GLU A 56 -14.88 4.73 1.16
CA GLU A 56 -14.98 6.10 1.66
C GLU A 56 -15.71 6.23 3.00
N HIS A 57 -16.09 5.12 3.62
CA HIS A 57 -16.77 5.12 4.90
C HIS A 57 -15.86 4.66 6.04
N GLY A 58 -16.29 4.90 7.29
CA GLY A 58 -15.62 4.40 8.50
C GLY A 58 -14.78 5.42 9.28
N VAL A 59 -14.37 4.99 10.47
CA VAL A 59 -13.71 5.79 11.50
C VAL A 59 -12.41 6.49 11.07
N PRO A 60 -11.48 5.87 10.32
CA PRO A 60 -10.22 6.55 9.95
C PRO A 60 -10.42 7.83 9.14
N ILE A 61 -11.48 7.92 8.33
CA ILE A 61 -11.80 9.12 7.54
C ILE A 61 -12.27 10.23 8.46
N THR A 62 -13.16 9.93 9.40
CA THR A 62 -13.67 10.93 10.36
C THR A 62 -12.58 11.42 11.31
N ILE A 63 -11.66 10.55 11.75
CA ILE A 63 -10.47 10.96 12.52
C ILE A 63 -9.61 11.93 11.71
N ARG A 64 -9.37 11.60 10.43
CA ARG A 64 -8.58 12.46 9.55
C ARG A 64 -9.25 13.81 9.30
N ALA A 65 -10.54 13.81 9.03
CA ALA A 65 -11.33 15.04 8.86
C ALA A 65 -11.23 15.96 10.09
N ARG A 66 -11.37 15.41 11.29
CA ARG A 66 -11.19 16.17 12.54
C ARG A 66 -9.80 16.73 12.71
N ARG A 67 -8.75 15.92 12.42
CA ARG A 67 -7.36 16.38 12.50
C ARG A 67 -7.03 17.49 11.51
N GLU A 68 -7.64 17.45 10.33
CA GLU A 68 -7.44 18.43 9.25
C GLU A 68 -8.45 19.59 9.29
N HIS A 69 -9.37 19.63 10.29
CA HIS A 69 -10.42 20.65 10.44
C HIS A 69 -11.29 20.82 9.19
N CYS A 70 -11.67 19.71 8.56
CA CYS A 70 -12.53 19.67 7.38
C CYS A 70 -13.63 18.59 7.55
N THR A 71 -14.54 18.48 6.58
CA THR A 71 -15.57 17.44 6.59
C THR A 71 -15.03 16.09 6.12
N PRO A 72 -15.63 14.94 6.51
CA PRO A 72 -15.33 13.64 5.93
C PRO A 72 -15.45 13.63 4.40
N GLN A 73 -16.43 14.35 3.84
CA GLN A 73 -16.61 14.49 2.40
C GLN A 73 -15.41 15.16 1.72
N ASP A 74 -14.86 16.22 2.29
CA ASP A 74 -13.67 16.91 1.75
C ASP A 74 -12.46 15.96 1.70
N VAL A 75 -12.30 15.11 2.71
CA VAL A 75 -11.22 14.11 2.77
C VAL A 75 -11.38 13.11 1.62
N VAL A 76 -12.55 12.49 1.49
CA VAL A 76 -12.77 11.44 0.49
C VAL A 76 -12.76 12.00 -0.93
N ASP A 77 -13.27 13.20 -1.17
CA ASP A 77 -13.23 13.84 -2.50
C ASP A 77 -11.80 14.07 -2.96
N ARG A 78 -10.94 14.56 -2.06
CA ARG A 78 -9.52 14.78 -2.35
C ARG A 78 -8.79 13.48 -2.65
N TYR A 79 -8.96 12.44 -1.81
CA TYR A 79 -8.23 11.19 -1.99
C TYR A 79 -8.80 10.32 -3.09
N HIS A 80 -10.12 10.31 -3.30
CA HIS A 80 -10.72 9.69 -4.48
C HIS A 80 -10.11 10.23 -5.77
N LYS A 81 -10.06 11.58 -5.91
CA LYS A 81 -9.46 12.21 -7.07
C LYS A 81 -7.98 11.87 -7.22
N LEU A 82 -7.19 11.98 -6.14
CA LEU A 82 -5.76 11.67 -6.16
C LEU A 82 -5.49 10.23 -6.61
N ILE A 83 -6.23 9.27 -6.08
CA ILE A 83 -6.08 7.85 -6.40
C ILE A 83 -6.48 7.57 -7.83
N LYS A 84 -7.65 8.08 -8.26
CA LYS A 84 -8.16 7.93 -9.61
C LYS A 84 -7.19 8.47 -10.65
N ASP A 85 -6.77 9.72 -10.50
CA ASP A 85 -5.83 10.37 -11.43
C ASP A 85 -4.49 9.61 -11.46
N SER A 86 -4.02 9.10 -10.33
CA SER A 86 -2.80 8.30 -10.24
C SER A 86 -2.92 6.97 -10.98
N PHE A 87 -4.02 6.27 -10.86
CA PHE A 87 -4.28 5.02 -11.59
C PHE A 87 -4.37 5.25 -13.10
N GLU A 88 -5.08 6.30 -13.52
CA GLU A 88 -5.18 6.68 -14.93
C GLU A 88 -3.81 7.00 -15.52
N ALA A 89 -3.01 7.84 -14.85
CA ALA A 89 -1.66 8.20 -15.30
C ALA A 89 -0.67 7.01 -15.27
N PHE A 90 -0.87 6.04 -14.36
CA PHE A 90 -0.10 4.81 -14.31
C PHE A 90 -0.56 3.74 -15.31
N GLY A 91 -1.69 3.97 -15.96
CA GLY A 91 -2.25 3.09 -16.98
C GLY A 91 -2.94 1.85 -16.40
N ILE A 92 -3.56 1.92 -15.23
CA ILE A 92 -4.48 0.87 -14.78
C ILE A 92 -5.79 1.00 -15.58
N SER A 93 -6.21 -0.07 -16.24
CA SER A 93 -7.25 -0.03 -17.26
C SER A 93 -8.64 -0.40 -16.73
N PHE A 94 -9.06 0.18 -15.61
CA PHE A 94 -10.42 -0.02 -15.10
C PHE A 94 -11.48 0.41 -16.14
N ASP A 95 -12.57 -0.36 -16.27
CA ASP A 95 -13.75 0.07 -17.03
C ASP A 95 -14.54 1.13 -16.24
N ILE A 96 -14.49 1.05 -14.90
CA ILE A 96 -14.98 2.10 -14.00
C ILE A 96 -14.12 2.14 -12.71
N TYR A 97 -13.84 3.35 -12.25
CA TYR A 97 -13.33 3.63 -10.90
C TYR A 97 -14.33 4.56 -10.21
N SER A 98 -15.24 4.00 -9.39
CA SER A 98 -16.30 4.70 -8.70
C SER A 98 -15.98 4.88 -7.19
N ARG A 99 -17.01 5.02 -6.34
CA ARG A 99 -16.85 5.35 -4.93
C ARG A 99 -18.03 4.89 -4.08
N THR A 100 -17.81 4.58 -2.80
CA THR A 100 -18.89 4.14 -1.89
C THR A 100 -19.78 5.28 -1.38
N THR A 101 -19.42 6.56 -1.57
CA THR A 101 -20.29 7.72 -1.31
C THR A 101 -21.19 8.09 -2.50
N SER A 102 -21.19 7.31 -3.60
CA SER A 102 -22.08 7.58 -4.73
C SER A 102 -23.54 7.25 -4.39
N ALA A 103 -24.49 8.01 -4.97
CA ALA A 103 -25.91 7.76 -4.78
C ALA A 103 -26.35 6.36 -5.29
N VAL A 104 -25.66 5.82 -6.32
CA VAL A 104 -25.89 4.47 -6.81
C VAL A 104 -25.47 3.44 -5.76
N HIS A 105 -24.37 3.68 -5.08
CA HIS A 105 -23.91 2.79 -4.01
C HIS A 105 -24.85 2.82 -2.81
N GLU A 106 -25.22 4.01 -2.31
CA GLU A 106 -26.17 4.16 -1.19
C GLU A 106 -27.47 3.39 -1.46
N LYS A 107 -28.03 3.57 -2.66
CA LYS A 107 -29.23 2.83 -3.10
C LYS A 107 -28.99 1.33 -3.10
N THR A 108 -27.87 0.87 -3.68
CA THR A 108 -27.57 -0.57 -3.83
C THR A 108 -27.34 -1.23 -2.47
N ALA A 109 -26.59 -0.60 -1.58
CA ALA A 109 -26.32 -1.11 -0.24
C ALA A 109 -27.58 -1.14 0.63
N THR A 110 -28.42 -0.11 0.51
CA THR A 110 -29.72 -0.05 1.16
C THR A 110 -30.64 -1.20 0.69
N GLU A 111 -30.76 -1.41 -0.63
CA GLU A 111 -31.55 -2.50 -1.22
C GLU A 111 -31.00 -3.87 -0.78
N PHE A 112 -29.67 -4.04 -0.77
CA PHE A 112 -29.02 -5.29 -0.37
C PHE A 112 -29.25 -5.61 1.11
N PHE A 113 -29.09 -4.62 2.00
CA PHE A 113 -29.37 -4.78 3.43
C PHE A 113 -30.83 -5.16 3.67
N ARG A 114 -31.79 -4.45 3.05
CA ARG A 114 -33.23 -4.73 3.19
C ARG A 114 -33.58 -6.14 2.73
N ALA A 115 -33.01 -6.61 1.61
CA ALA A 115 -33.26 -7.96 1.12
C ALA A 115 -32.84 -9.03 2.13
N LEU A 116 -31.71 -8.84 2.84
CA LEU A 116 -31.27 -9.74 3.91
C LEU A 116 -32.14 -9.60 5.16
N TYR A 117 -32.50 -8.37 5.54
CA TYR A 117 -33.36 -8.10 6.70
C TYR A 117 -34.75 -8.73 6.53
N ASP A 118 -35.39 -8.53 5.40
CA ASP A 118 -36.73 -9.06 5.09
C ASP A 118 -36.76 -10.61 5.01
N LYS A 119 -35.62 -11.23 4.68
CA LYS A 119 -35.43 -12.69 4.73
C LYS A 119 -35.14 -13.23 6.13
N GLY A 120 -34.93 -12.37 7.14
CA GLY A 120 -34.60 -12.77 8.49
C GLY A 120 -33.17 -13.31 8.64
N GLU A 121 -32.26 -12.91 7.78
CA GLU A 121 -30.86 -13.35 7.78
C GLU A 121 -30.02 -12.68 8.88
N PHE A 122 -30.51 -11.64 9.54
CA PHE A 122 -29.82 -10.97 10.63
C PHE A 122 -30.32 -11.40 12.01
N ILE A 123 -29.41 -11.35 12.97
CA ILE A 123 -29.71 -11.48 14.41
C ILE A 123 -29.60 -10.09 15.04
N GLU A 124 -30.62 -9.66 15.77
CA GLU A 124 -30.54 -8.45 16.58
C GLU A 124 -29.94 -8.77 17.95
N LYS A 125 -28.94 -8.00 18.37
CA LYS A 125 -28.36 -8.12 19.72
C LYS A 125 -28.15 -6.75 20.34
N GLU A 126 -28.48 -6.66 21.62
CA GLU A 126 -28.02 -5.56 22.46
C GLU A 126 -26.68 -5.90 23.09
N SER A 127 -25.78 -4.92 23.12
CA SER A 127 -24.48 -5.03 23.74
C SER A 127 -24.09 -3.73 24.43
N GLU A 128 -23.28 -3.81 25.47
CA GLU A 128 -22.67 -2.64 26.04
C GLU A 128 -21.50 -2.16 25.21
N GLN A 129 -21.43 -0.87 24.96
CA GLN A 129 -20.30 -0.22 24.26
C GLN A 129 -19.89 1.05 24.99
N TYR A 130 -18.64 1.44 24.85
CA TYR A 130 -18.17 2.70 25.43
C TYR A 130 -18.77 3.91 24.71
N TYR A 131 -19.20 4.87 25.51
CA TYR A 131 -19.78 6.13 25.07
C TYR A 131 -19.03 7.29 25.70
N ASP A 132 -18.71 8.29 24.89
CA ASP A 132 -18.11 9.55 25.30
C ASP A 132 -19.22 10.56 25.60
N GLU A 133 -19.34 10.98 26.86
CA GLU A 133 -20.39 11.92 27.28
C GLU A 133 -20.09 13.35 26.83
N GLU A 134 -18.82 13.72 26.64
CA GLU A 134 -18.42 15.04 26.18
C GLU A 134 -18.61 15.17 24.65
N ALA A 135 -18.14 14.20 23.90
CA ALA A 135 -18.31 14.13 22.44
C ALA A 135 -19.71 13.66 22.02
N LYS A 136 -20.52 13.16 22.95
CA LYS A 136 -21.90 12.62 22.75
C LYS A 136 -21.95 11.55 21.64
N THR A 137 -20.98 10.64 21.63
CA THR A 137 -20.89 9.59 20.61
C THR A 137 -20.41 8.27 21.20
N PHE A 138 -20.81 7.15 20.60
CA PHE A 138 -20.21 5.85 20.91
C PHE A 138 -18.78 5.78 20.39
N LEU A 139 -17.93 5.07 21.13
CA LEU A 139 -16.52 4.91 20.82
C LEU A 139 -16.29 3.56 20.15
N ALA A 140 -16.50 3.51 18.84
CA ALA A 140 -16.21 2.34 18.03
C ALA A 140 -14.72 2.28 17.63
N ASP A 141 -14.16 1.08 17.64
CA ASP A 141 -12.86 0.76 17.03
C ASP A 141 -11.72 1.73 17.45
N ARG A 142 -11.30 2.63 16.57
CA ARG A 142 -10.20 3.57 16.81
C ARG A 142 -10.57 4.86 17.53
N TYR A 143 -11.83 5.02 17.89
CA TYR A 143 -12.25 6.13 18.76
C TYR A 143 -11.93 5.89 20.22
N ILE A 144 -11.50 4.68 20.60
CA ILE A 144 -11.11 4.35 21.97
C ILE A 144 -9.68 3.82 21.98
N THR A 145 -8.91 4.24 22.96
CA THR A 145 -7.55 3.79 23.22
C THR A 145 -7.40 3.35 24.66
N GLY A 146 -6.42 2.52 24.93
CA GLY A 146 -6.09 2.05 26.26
C GLY A 146 -4.79 1.29 26.31
N GLU A 147 -4.51 0.62 27.41
CA GLU A 147 -3.38 -0.31 27.54
C GLU A 147 -3.83 -1.68 26.99
N CYS A 148 -2.95 -2.29 26.19
CA CYS A 148 -3.18 -3.62 25.63
C CYS A 148 -3.16 -4.69 26.72
N PRO A 149 -4.19 -5.56 26.85
CA PRO A 149 -4.21 -6.62 27.87
C PRO A 149 -3.14 -7.71 27.65
N HIS A 150 -2.58 -7.83 26.43
CA HIS A 150 -1.59 -8.84 26.08
C HIS A 150 -0.13 -8.39 26.24
N CYS A 151 0.22 -7.20 25.76
CA CYS A 151 1.60 -6.72 25.80
C CYS A 151 1.83 -5.55 26.77
N HIS A 152 0.79 -5.08 27.44
CA HIS A 152 0.80 -4.00 28.41
C HIS A 152 1.38 -2.67 27.91
N LYS A 153 1.42 -2.46 26.60
CA LYS A 153 1.79 -1.18 26.02
C LYS A 153 0.60 -0.25 25.94
N PRO A 154 0.78 1.04 26.27
CA PRO A 154 -0.26 2.05 26.14
C PRO A 154 -0.55 2.36 24.66
N GLY A 155 -1.73 2.95 24.39
CA GLY A 155 -2.10 3.39 23.05
C GLY A 155 -2.60 2.28 22.11
N ALA A 156 -3.02 1.14 22.65
CA ALA A 156 -3.75 0.13 21.88
C ALA A 156 -5.13 0.67 21.50
N TYR A 157 -5.57 0.43 20.27
CA TYR A 157 -6.91 0.75 19.80
C TYR A 157 -7.91 -0.34 20.16
N GLY A 158 -9.19 0.00 20.12
CA GLY A 158 -10.27 -0.95 20.46
C GLY A 158 -10.43 -2.10 19.48
N ASP A 159 -9.86 -2.03 18.28
CA ASP A 159 -9.88 -3.08 17.25
C ASP A 159 -8.61 -3.90 17.22
N GLN A 160 -7.45 -3.28 17.51
CA GLN A 160 -6.15 -3.93 17.39
C GLN A 160 -5.06 -3.20 18.20
N CYS A 161 -4.12 -3.96 18.75
CA CYS A 161 -2.87 -3.41 19.26
C CYS A 161 -1.83 -3.32 18.15
N GLU A 162 -1.42 -2.10 17.77
CA GLU A 162 -0.39 -1.90 16.73
C GLU A 162 1.01 -2.40 17.15
N SER A 163 1.26 -2.54 18.46
CA SER A 163 2.56 -2.99 18.98
C SER A 163 2.75 -4.51 18.87
N CYS A 164 1.74 -5.32 19.22
CA CYS A 164 1.84 -6.78 19.19
C CYS A 164 0.98 -7.44 18.09
N GLY A 165 0.16 -6.63 17.37
CA GLY A 165 -0.68 -7.12 16.28
C GLY A 165 -1.94 -7.90 16.71
N THR A 166 -2.20 -8.02 18.02
CA THR A 166 -3.36 -8.77 18.52
C THR A 166 -4.66 -8.00 18.24
N ALA A 167 -5.66 -8.69 17.69
CA ALA A 167 -7.01 -8.16 17.58
C ALA A 167 -7.64 -8.02 18.97
N LEU A 168 -8.32 -6.92 19.22
CA LEU A 168 -8.91 -6.58 20.52
C LEU A 168 -10.40 -6.26 20.36
N SER A 169 -11.12 -6.35 21.47
CA SER A 169 -12.41 -5.71 21.67
C SER A 169 -12.22 -4.43 22.50
N PRO A 170 -12.97 -3.35 22.25
CA PRO A 170 -12.92 -2.15 23.10
C PRO A 170 -13.06 -2.44 24.61
N LEU A 171 -13.87 -3.45 24.96
CA LEU A 171 -14.11 -3.84 26.35
C LEU A 171 -12.93 -4.54 27.04
N GLU A 172 -11.96 -5.01 26.27
CA GLU A 172 -10.74 -5.67 26.79
C GLU A 172 -9.64 -4.68 27.15
N LEU A 173 -9.73 -3.44 26.68
CA LEU A 173 -8.73 -2.41 26.96
C LEU A 173 -8.62 -2.10 28.45
N ILE A 174 -7.39 -2.04 28.96
CA ILE A 174 -7.11 -1.58 30.33
C ILE A 174 -7.05 -0.06 30.30
N ASN A 175 -7.72 0.59 31.27
CA ASN A 175 -7.82 2.05 31.38
C ASN A 175 -8.25 2.74 30.07
N PRO A 176 -9.44 2.40 29.53
CA PRO A 176 -9.90 2.95 28.27
C PRO A 176 -10.11 4.47 28.34
N GLN A 177 -9.73 5.16 27.27
CA GLN A 177 -9.91 6.60 27.11
C GLN A 177 -10.49 6.90 25.73
N SER A 178 -11.33 7.93 25.63
CA SER A 178 -11.78 8.45 24.36
C SER A 178 -10.62 9.05 23.58
N ALA A 179 -10.41 8.58 22.35
CA ALA A 179 -9.46 9.22 21.43
C ALA A 179 -9.98 10.54 20.85
N ILE A 180 -11.24 10.91 21.15
CA ILE A 180 -11.90 12.12 20.67
C ILE A 180 -11.71 13.25 21.68
N SER A 181 -12.11 13.05 22.93
CA SER A 181 -12.11 14.08 23.99
C SER A 181 -10.98 13.87 25.02
N GLY A 182 -10.39 12.67 25.07
CA GLY A 182 -9.47 12.28 26.14
C GLY A 182 -10.19 11.89 27.45
N SER A 183 -11.51 12.00 27.51
CA SER A 183 -12.30 11.68 28.71
C SER A 183 -12.36 10.18 28.98
N LYS A 184 -12.68 9.81 30.22
CA LYS A 184 -12.98 8.42 30.57
C LYS A 184 -14.40 8.06 30.10
N PRO A 185 -14.54 7.08 29.17
CA PRO A 185 -15.84 6.72 28.65
C PRO A 185 -16.68 5.94 29.63
N VAL A 186 -18.02 5.96 29.43
CA VAL A 186 -19.00 5.18 30.16
C VAL A 186 -19.59 4.07 29.30
N LEU A 187 -20.06 2.99 29.91
CA LEU A 187 -20.77 1.93 29.17
C LEU A 187 -22.23 2.34 28.94
N ARG A 188 -22.72 2.17 27.73
CA ARG A 188 -24.14 2.31 27.35
C ARG A 188 -24.56 1.14 26.47
N THR A 189 -25.81 0.71 26.66
CA THR A 189 -26.40 -0.34 25.82
C THR A 189 -26.77 0.23 24.46
N THR A 190 -26.38 -0.50 23.40
CA THR A 190 -26.78 -0.22 22.02
C THR A 190 -27.19 -1.50 21.32
N LYS A 191 -28.05 -1.38 20.30
CA LYS A 191 -28.56 -2.50 19.51
C LYS A 191 -27.94 -2.50 18.15
N HIS A 192 -27.47 -3.68 17.69
CA HIS A 192 -26.91 -3.86 16.35
C HIS A 192 -27.46 -5.11 15.67
N TRP A 193 -27.36 -5.13 14.35
CA TRP A 193 -27.66 -6.27 13.48
C TRP A 193 -26.39 -7.04 13.20
N TYR A 194 -26.51 -8.38 13.23
CA TYR A 194 -25.37 -9.30 13.05
C TYR A 194 -25.69 -10.32 11.97
N LEU A 195 -24.76 -10.51 11.04
CA LEU A 195 -24.77 -11.63 10.12
C LEU A 195 -24.27 -12.87 10.86
N PRO A 196 -25.06 -13.96 10.97
CA PRO A 196 -24.69 -15.17 11.71
C PRO A 196 -23.73 -16.04 10.89
N LEU A 197 -22.45 -15.68 10.82
CA LEU A 197 -21.44 -16.40 10.05
C LEU A 197 -21.26 -17.85 10.53
N ASP A 198 -21.51 -18.17 11.79
CA ASP A 198 -21.53 -19.51 12.35
C ASP A 198 -22.49 -20.44 11.61
N LYS A 199 -23.67 -19.94 11.18
CA LYS A 199 -24.61 -20.72 10.38
C LYS A 199 -24.12 -21.00 8.96
N HIS A 200 -23.26 -20.15 8.41
CA HIS A 200 -22.66 -20.29 7.09
C HIS A 200 -21.41 -21.16 7.08
N GLN A 201 -20.77 -21.40 8.23
CA GLN A 201 -19.49 -22.13 8.31
C GLN A 201 -19.51 -23.51 7.63
N PRO A 202 -20.48 -24.42 7.87
CA PRO A 202 -20.45 -25.75 7.25
C PRO A 202 -20.47 -25.71 5.72
N TRP A 203 -21.20 -24.74 5.16
CA TRP A 203 -21.24 -24.52 3.72
C TRP A 203 -19.93 -23.92 3.20
N LEU A 204 -19.39 -22.90 3.87
CA LEU A 204 -18.13 -22.24 3.49
C LEU A 204 -16.95 -23.20 3.52
N GLU A 205 -16.86 -24.05 4.55
CA GLU A 205 -15.82 -25.09 4.64
C GLU A 205 -15.87 -26.05 3.44
N LYS A 206 -17.06 -26.58 3.14
CA LYS A 206 -17.24 -27.45 1.99
C LYS A 206 -16.88 -26.76 0.68
N TRP A 207 -17.31 -25.52 0.51
CA TRP A 207 -17.11 -24.77 -0.71
C TRP A 207 -15.64 -24.39 -0.90
N ILE A 208 -14.98 -23.80 0.13
CA ILE A 208 -13.58 -23.37 0.01
C ILE A 208 -12.61 -24.56 0.04
N LEU A 209 -12.70 -25.41 1.07
CA LEU A 209 -11.71 -26.49 1.27
C LEU A 209 -11.96 -27.71 0.38
N GLY A 210 -13.18 -27.85 -0.16
CA GLY A 210 -13.55 -28.98 -1.04
C GLY A 210 -13.62 -28.60 -2.51
N GLU A 211 -14.44 -27.60 -2.87
CA GLU A 211 -14.73 -27.26 -4.26
C GLU A 211 -13.65 -26.32 -4.87
N HIS A 212 -12.98 -25.53 -4.03
CA HIS A 212 -11.94 -24.57 -4.41
C HIS A 212 -10.57 -24.85 -3.74
N ALA A 213 -10.26 -26.12 -3.52
CA ALA A 213 -8.97 -26.54 -2.95
C ALA A 213 -7.75 -26.14 -3.83
N ASP A 214 -7.97 -25.73 -5.06
CA ASP A 214 -6.99 -25.23 -6.02
C ASP A 214 -6.66 -23.73 -5.84
N TRP A 215 -7.41 -23.00 -4.98
CA TRP A 215 -7.07 -21.62 -4.65
C TRP A 215 -5.68 -21.56 -4.02
N ARG A 216 -5.09 -20.35 -4.00
CA ARG A 216 -3.74 -20.17 -3.44
C ARG A 216 -3.66 -20.69 -2.00
N SER A 217 -2.53 -21.28 -1.66
CA SER A 217 -2.32 -21.94 -0.35
C SER A 217 -2.45 -20.99 0.84
N ASN A 218 -2.09 -19.71 0.68
CA ASN A 218 -2.28 -18.69 1.72
C ASN A 218 -3.78 -18.40 1.97
N VAL A 219 -4.59 -18.36 0.92
CA VAL A 219 -6.05 -18.19 1.02
C VAL A 219 -6.68 -19.38 1.76
N ILE A 220 -6.38 -20.61 1.30
CA ILE A 220 -6.85 -21.82 1.94
C ILE A 220 -6.41 -21.92 3.40
N GLY A 221 -5.12 -21.63 3.68
CA GLY A 221 -4.58 -21.69 5.03
C GLY A 221 -5.23 -20.70 5.99
N GLN A 222 -5.47 -19.45 5.54
CA GLN A 222 -6.12 -18.44 6.36
C GLN A 222 -7.60 -18.76 6.59
N CYS A 223 -8.35 -19.18 5.56
CA CYS A 223 -9.74 -19.59 5.71
C CYS A 223 -9.85 -20.75 6.69
N LYS A 224 -8.99 -21.80 6.56
CA LYS A 224 -8.96 -22.91 7.48
C LYS A 224 -8.70 -22.48 8.92
N SER A 225 -7.77 -21.57 9.15
CA SER A 225 -7.51 -21.03 10.50
C SER A 225 -8.74 -20.38 11.12
N TRP A 226 -9.54 -19.64 10.33
CA TRP A 226 -10.78 -19.05 10.80
C TRP A 226 -11.86 -20.09 11.12
N PHE A 227 -11.97 -21.14 10.31
CA PHE A 227 -12.91 -22.25 10.55
C PHE A 227 -12.53 -23.05 11.80
N ASP A 228 -11.23 -23.32 12.00
CA ASP A 228 -10.72 -24.04 13.19
C ASP A 228 -11.01 -23.25 14.49
N MET A 229 -11.05 -21.92 14.45
CA MET A 229 -11.46 -21.08 15.59
C MET A 229 -12.98 -21.01 15.78
N GLY A 230 -13.76 -21.39 14.79
CA GLY A 230 -15.22 -21.25 14.77
C GLY A 230 -15.69 -19.83 14.44
N LEU A 231 -16.44 -19.69 13.35
CA LEU A 231 -16.98 -18.40 12.93
C LEU A 231 -18.01 -17.89 13.95
N GLN A 232 -17.98 -16.59 14.21
CA GLN A 232 -18.91 -15.92 15.13
C GLN A 232 -19.82 -14.95 14.37
N PRO A 233 -21.03 -14.67 14.85
CA PRO A 233 -21.88 -13.63 14.29
C PRO A 233 -21.16 -12.28 14.23
N ARG A 234 -21.22 -11.61 13.08
CA ARG A 234 -20.48 -10.35 12.82
C ARG A 234 -21.46 -9.19 12.67
N ALA A 235 -21.22 -8.12 13.43
CA ALA A 235 -22.05 -6.92 13.35
C ALA A 235 -21.94 -6.27 11.96
N VAL A 236 -23.09 -5.87 11.38
CA VAL A 236 -23.22 -5.22 10.08
C VAL A 236 -23.62 -3.74 10.20
N SER A 237 -23.72 -3.23 11.42
CA SER A 237 -24.02 -1.82 11.72
C SER A 237 -23.07 -1.26 12.77
N ARG A 238 -22.97 0.08 12.83
CA ARG A 238 -22.16 0.83 13.80
C ARG A 238 -22.90 2.10 14.21
N ASP A 239 -22.68 2.55 15.45
CA ASP A 239 -23.08 3.87 15.93
C ASP A 239 -22.06 4.91 15.44
N LEU A 240 -22.29 5.48 14.28
CA LEU A 240 -21.43 6.47 13.63
C LEU A 240 -22.30 7.45 12.83
N ASP A 241 -21.77 8.66 12.60
CA ASP A 241 -22.42 9.70 11.81
C ASP A 241 -22.01 9.69 10.33
N TRP A 242 -20.97 8.92 9.95
CA TRP A 242 -20.42 8.85 8.60
C TRP A 242 -20.50 7.44 8.03
N GLY A 243 -21.37 7.26 7.05
CA GLY A 243 -21.67 5.98 6.40
C GLY A 243 -23.10 5.96 5.88
N ILE A 244 -23.53 4.85 5.31
CA ILE A 244 -24.89 4.65 4.81
C ILE A 244 -25.83 4.38 5.99
N PRO A 245 -26.91 5.15 6.18
CA PRO A 245 -27.85 4.90 7.27
C PRO A 245 -28.46 3.48 7.20
N VAL A 246 -28.60 2.83 8.34
CA VAL A 246 -29.26 1.53 8.42
C VAL A 246 -30.75 1.72 8.11
N PRO A 247 -31.30 1.07 7.05
CA PRO A 247 -32.59 1.44 6.48
C PRO A 247 -33.79 0.70 7.13
N VAL A 248 -33.80 0.58 8.46
CA VAL A 248 -34.88 -0.08 9.21
C VAL A 248 -35.31 0.75 10.43
N GLU A 249 -36.54 0.56 10.92
CA GLU A 249 -37.06 1.24 12.06
C GLU A 249 -36.26 0.93 13.33
N GLY A 250 -36.02 1.95 14.18
CA GLY A 250 -35.25 1.83 15.42
C GLY A 250 -33.73 1.80 15.19
N ALA A 251 -33.25 2.23 14.01
CA ALA A 251 -31.85 2.31 13.64
C ALA A 251 -31.31 3.75 13.59
N GLU A 252 -32.01 4.70 14.24
CA GLU A 252 -31.61 6.11 14.26
C GLU A 252 -30.18 6.26 14.83
N GLY A 253 -29.32 7.04 14.15
CA GLY A 253 -27.92 7.26 14.53
C GLY A 253 -27.00 6.07 14.24
N LYS A 254 -27.44 5.14 13.41
CA LYS A 254 -26.63 3.97 13.00
C LYS A 254 -26.41 3.94 11.50
N VAL A 255 -25.22 3.51 11.12
CA VAL A 255 -24.82 3.31 9.72
C VAL A 255 -24.42 1.86 9.47
N LEU A 256 -24.44 1.45 8.21
CA LEU A 256 -23.86 0.18 7.80
C LEU A 256 -22.37 0.15 8.14
N TYR A 257 -21.92 -0.99 8.66
CA TYR A 257 -20.50 -1.19 8.93
C TYR A 257 -19.70 -1.24 7.63
N VAL A 258 -18.59 -0.52 7.57
CA VAL A 258 -17.76 -0.38 6.37
C VAL A 258 -17.42 -1.72 5.72
N TRP A 259 -17.15 -2.76 6.50
CA TRP A 259 -16.83 -4.10 5.98
C TRP A 259 -18.05 -4.89 5.46
N PHE A 260 -19.26 -4.43 5.73
CA PHE A 260 -20.49 -4.92 5.10
C PHE A 260 -20.79 -4.12 3.84
N ASP A 261 -20.64 -2.83 3.88
CA ASP A 261 -21.00 -1.93 2.78
C ASP A 261 -19.95 -1.92 1.66
N ALA A 262 -18.64 -1.87 1.98
CA ALA A 262 -17.59 -1.77 0.97
C ALA A 262 -17.63 -2.85 -0.14
N PRO A 263 -17.79 -4.16 0.15
CA PRO A 263 -17.85 -5.16 -0.92
C PRO A 263 -19.10 -5.05 -1.81
N ILE A 264 -20.19 -4.45 -1.32
CA ILE A 264 -21.36 -4.12 -2.16
C ILE A 264 -20.97 -3.05 -3.19
N GLY A 265 -19.90 -2.29 -2.95
CA GLY A 265 -19.30 -1.36 -3.90
C GLY A 265 -18.97 -1.99 -5.26
N TYR A 266 -18.58 -3.27 -5.29
CA TYR A 266 -18.36 -3.96 -6.55
C TYR A 266 -19.65 -4.09 -7.37
N ILE A 267 -20.77 -4.38 -6.72
CA ILE A 267 -22.08 -4.48 -7.36
C ILE A 267 -22.53 -3.10 -7.85
N SER A 268 -22.45 -2.09 -6.99
CA SER A 268 -22.86 -0.72 -7.31
C SER A 268 -22.01 -0.09 -8.42
N ASN A 269 -20.71 -0.34 -8.46
CA ASN A 269 -19.82 0.13 -9.52
C ASN A 269 -20.23 -0.47 -10.88
N THR A 270 -20.55 -1.77 -10.90
CA THR A 270 -21.07 -2.41 -12.13
C THR A 270 -22.41 -1.83 -12.53
N ARG A 271 -23.30 -1.58 -11.56
CA ARG A 271 -24.62 -0.98 -11.78
C ARG A 271 -24.52 0.47 -12.30
N GLU A 272 -23.53 1.23 -11.85
CA GLU A 272 -23.26 2.58 -12.35
C GLU A 272 -22.75 2.54 -13.80
N LEU A 273 -21.84 1.62 -14.11
CA LEU A 273 -21.29 1.45 -15.45
C LEU A 273 -22.33 0.94 -16.45
N LEU A 274 -23.14 -0.03 -16.04
CA LEU A 274 -24.11 -0.73 -16.87
C LEU A 274 -25.51 -0.73 -16.24
N PRO A 275 -26.21 0.42 -16.18
CA PRO A 275 -27.47 0.55 -15.45
C PRO A 275 -28.56 -0.45 -15.87
N ASN A 276 -28.56 -0.90 -17.11
CA ASN A 276 -29.55 -1.80 -17.69
C ASN A 276 -29.07 -3.25 -17.87
N ASP A 277 -27.79 -3.56 -17.58
CA ASP A 277 -27.20 -4.89 -17.87
C ASP A 277 -26.31 -5.42 -16.73
N TRP A 278 -26.19 -4.70 -15.61
CA TRP A 278 -25.34 -5.10 -14.48
C TRP A 278 -25.72 -6.48 -13.89
N GLU A 279 -27.01 -6.85 -13.93
CA GLU A 279 -27.49 -8.14 -13.43
C GLU A 279 -26.93 -9.32 -14.22
N THR A 280 -26.73 -9.16 -15.52
CA THR A 280 -26.09 -10.16 -16.37
C THR A 280 -24.68 -10.52 -15.85
N TRP A 281 -23.97 -9.57 -15.27
CA TRP A 281 -22.63 -9.76 -14.74
C TRP A 281 -22.61 -10.31 -13.31
N TRP A 282 -23.66 -10.05 -12.53
CA TRP A 282 -23.69 -10.44 -11.12
C TRP A 282 -24.64 -11.60 -10.81
N LYS A 283 -25.61 -11.88 -11.68
CA LYS A 283 -26.65 -12.88 -11.38
C LYS A 283 -26.67 -14.05 -12.37
N SER A 284 -25.86 -14.02 -13.44
CA SER A 284 -25.81 -15.09 -14.42
C SER A 284 -24.72 -16.11 -14.12
N ASP A 285 -25.06 -17.38 -14.07
CA ASP A 285 -24.14 -18.49 -13.75
C ASP A 285 -23.00 -18.66 -14.76
N ASP A 286 -23.04 -18.02 -15.91
CA ASP A 286 -22.00 -18.01 -16.94
C ASP A 286 -20.98 -16.87 -16.76
N THR A 287 -21.07 -16.12 -15.66
CA THR A 287 -20.09 -15.10 -15.25
C THR A 287 -19.06 -15.70 -14.33
N ARG A 288 -17.79 -15.54 -14.67
CA ARG A 288 -16.64 -15.86 -13.84
C ARG A 288 -16.28 -14.63 -12.99
N LEU A 289 -16.53 -14.67 -11.68
CA LEU A 289 -16.18 -13.60 -10.74
C LEU A 289 -14.78 -13.87 -10.14
N ILE A 290 -13.88 -12.89 -10.26
CA ILE A 290 -12.51 -12.99 -9.72
C ILE A 290 -12.22 -11.74 -8.88
N HIS A 291 -11.80 -11.95 -7.64
CA HIS A 291 -11.41 -10.87 -6.72
C HIS A 291 -9.88 -10.82 -6.54
N PHE A 292 -9.23 -9.76 -6.99
CA PHE A 292 -7.81 -9.51 -6.69
C PHE A 292 -7.68 -8.71 -5.39
N ILE A 293 -6.96 -9.26 -4.43
CA ILE A 293 -6.86 -8.72 -3.07
C ILE A 293 -5.45 -8.85 -2.48
N GLY A 294 -5.18 -8.11 -1.41
CA GLY A 294 -4.09 -8.39 -0.48
C GLY A 294 -4.53 -9.39 0.60
N LYS A 295 -3.58 -10.06 1.27
CA LYS A 295 -3.85 -11.10 2.28
C LYS A 295 -4.70 -10.63 3.46
N ASP A 296 -4.66 -9.35 3.79
CA ASP A 296 -5.47 -8.71 4.82
C ASP A 296 -6.97 -8.71 4.52
N ASN A 297 -7.33 -8.87 3.25
CA ASN A 297 -8.72 -8.90 2.78
C ASN A 297 -9.29 -10.32 2.55
N ILE A 298 -8.53 -11.39 2.82
CA ILE A 298 -8.96 -12.77 2.56
C ILE A 298 -10.27 -13.08 3.29
N VAL A 299 -10.38 -12.77 4.57
CA VAL A 299 -11.57 -13.07 5.38
C VAL A 299 -12.82 -12.41 4.78
N PHE A 300 -12.68 -11.17 4.31
CA PHE A 300 -13.82 -10.43 3.76
C PHE A 300 -14.27 -10.97 2.41
N HIS A 301 -13.34 -11.33 1.53
CA HIS A 301 -13.67 -11.78 0.16
C HIS A 301 -13.90 -13.29 0.04
N CYS A 302 -13.42 -14.09 1.01
CA CYS A 302 -13.60 -15.53 0.98
C CYS A 302 -14.68 -16.04 1.96
N ILE A 303 -14.95 -15.30 3.05
CA ILE A 303 -15.90 -15.71 4.09
C ILE A 303 -17.09 -14.77 4.16
N VAL A 304 -16.87 -13.47 4.48
CA VAL A 304 -17.96 -12.52 4.79
C VAL A 304 -18.79 -12.23 3.56
N PHE A 305 -18.16 -11.76 2.48
CA PHE A 305 -18.89 -11.38 1.25
C PHE A 305 -19.56 -12.57 0.56
N PRO A 306 -18.93 -13.75 0.41
CA PRO A 306 -19.63 -14.94 -0.08
C PRO A 306 -20.82 -15.36 0.81
N ALA A 307 -20.72 -15.23 2.14
CA ALA A 307 -21.86 -15.47 3.03
C ALA A 307 -23.01 -14.49 2.77
N MET A 308 -22.70 -13.20 2.56
CA MET A 308 -23.69 -12.17 2.19
C MET A 308 -24.36 -12.49 0.85
N LEU A 309 -23.58 -12.81 -0.19
CA LEU A 309 -24.08 -13.17 -1.52
C LEU A 309 -24.96 -14.43 -1.47
N LYS A 310 -24.53 -15.44 -0.70
CA LYS A 310 -25.29 -16.68 -0.50
C LYS A 310 -26.59 -16.47 0.25
N ALA A 311 -26.59 -15.67 1.31
CA ALA A 311 -27.78 -15.30 2.07
C ALA A 311 -28.77 -14.52 1.17
N HIS A 312 -28.27 -13.60 0.33
CA HIS A 312 -29.09 -12.91 -0.65
C HIS A 312 -29.68 -13.88 -1.68
N GLY A 313 -28.91 -14.86 -2.15
CA GLY A 313 -29.38 -15.99 -2.97
C GLY A 313 -29.48 -15.72 -4.48
N GLU A 314 -29.19 -14.51 -4.96
CA GLU A 314 -29.31 -14.16 -6.37
C GLU A 314 -27.97 -13.93 -7.08
N TYR A 315 -26.90 -13.77 -6.34
CA TYR A 315 -25.59 -13.38 -6.88
C TYR A 315 -24.69 -14.57 -7.12
N VAL A 316 -23.80 -14.45 -8.12
CA VAL A 316 -22.72 -15.41 -8.37
C VAL A 316 -21.68 -15.34 -7.25
N LEU A 317 -21.07 -16.46 -6.95
CA LEU A 317 -19.97 -16.55 -5.99
C LEU A 317 -18.63 -16.44 -6.70
N PRO A 318 -17.55 -16.02 -6.00
CA PRO A 318 -16.22 -15.97 -6.57
C PRO A 318 -15.75 -17.33 -7.10
N ASP A 319 -15.26 -17.35 -8.36
CA ASP A 319 -14.59 -18.52 -8.93
C ASP A 319 -13.15 -18.63 -8.45
N ASN A 320 -12.49 -17.50 -8.24
CA ASN A 320 -11.14 -17.44 -7.65
C ASN A 320 -10.90 -16.12 -6.92
N VAL A 321 -10.01 -16.18 -5.93
CA VAL A 321 -9.58 -15.01 -5.13
C VAL A 321 -8.04 -14.99 -5.09
N PRO A 322 -7.38 -14.50 -6.16
CA PRO A 322 -5.92 -14.35 -6.18
C PRO A 322 -5.48 -13.32 -5.13
N SER A 323 -4.94 -13.81 -4.02
CA SER A 323 -4.46 -12.98 -2.92
C SER A 323 -2.93 -12.96 -2.89
N ASN A 324 -2.33 -11.77 -2.85
CA ASN A 324 -0.90 -11.61 -2.69
C ASN A 324 -0.53 -11.31 -1.23
N GLU A 325 0.70 -11.68 -0.87
CA GLU A 325 1.36 -11.35 0.39
C GLU A 325 1.81 -9.88 0.40
N PHE A 326 2.57 -9.45 1.42
CA PHE A 326 3.02 -8.06 1.51
C PHE A 326 4.33 -7.80 0.74
N LEU A 327 4.44 -6.59 0.21
CA LEU A 327 5.68 -6.05 -0.31
C LEU A 327 6.32 -5.17 0.77
N ASN A 328 7.58 -5.44 1.08
CA ASN A 328 8.41 -4.59 1.93
C ASN A 328 9.13 -3.54 1.07
N LEU A 329 9.66 -2.51 1.71
CA LEU A 329 10.42 -1.43 1.10
C LEU A 329 11.74 -1.25 1.85
N GLU A 330 12.87 -1.40 1.16
CA GLU A 330 14.21 -1.31 1.74
C GLU A 330 14.32 -2.18 3.02
N ASP A 331 13.94 -3.46 2.88
CA ASP A 331 13.94 -4.48 3.94
C ASP A 331 13.04 -4.19 5.16
N ARG A 332 12.14 -3.22 5.05
CA ARG A 332 11.21 -2.82 6.10
C ARG A 332 9.75 -2.89 5.61
N LYS A 333 8.83 -3.16 6.53
CA LYS A 333 7.38 -3.11 6.22
C LYS A 333 7.00 -1.68 5.81
N ILE A 334 6.28 -1.56 4.68
CA ILE A 334 5.67 -0.29 4.28
C ILE A 334 4.71 0.17 5.38
N SER A 335 4.77 1.46 5.72
CA SER A 335 3.96 2.06 6.79
C SER A 335 3.46 3.43 6.39
N THR A 336 2.15 3.55 6.19
CA THR A 336 1.48 4.81 5.90
C THR A 336 1.52 5.77 7.09
N SER A 337 1.38 5.25 8.32
CA SER A 337 1.43 6.05 9.55
C SER A 337 2.81 6.66 9.79
N ARG A 338 3.89 5.96 9.44
CA ARG A 338 5.27 6.47 9.53
C ARG A 338 5.75 7.18 8.27
N ASN A 339 4.90 7.29 7.25
CA ASN A 339 5.25 7.81 5.92
C ASN A 339 6.46 7.09 5.28
N TRP A 340 6.65 5.79 5.59
CA TRP A 340 7.65 4.93 4.98
C TRP A 340 7.02 4.19 3.81
N ALA A 341 6.90 4.89 2.68
CA ALA A 341 6.24 4.38 1.47
C ALA A 341 6.75 5.07 0.21
N VAL A 342 6.69 4.40 -0.92
CA VAL A 342 6.79 5.02 -2.25
C VAL A 342 5.38 5.24 -2.76
N TRP A 343 4.94 6.49 -2.77
CA TRP A 343 3.61 6.89 -3.20
C TRP A 343 3.52 6.97 -4.72
N LEU A 344 2.45 6.46 -5.31
CA LEU A 344 2.29 6.42 -6.77
C LEU A 344 2.29 7.83 -7.40
N HIS A 345 1.53 8.77 -6.83
CA HIS A 345 1.45 10.13 -7.34
C HIS A 345 2.81 10.86 -7.28
N GLU A 346 3.65 10.57 -6.29
CA GLU A 346 5.01 11.11 -6.21
C GLU A 346 5.95 10.42 -7.20
N TYR A 347 5.85 9.09 -7.33
CA TYR A 347 6.62 8.33 -8.31
C TYR A 347 6.40 8.87 -9.74
N LEU A 348 5.15 9.16 -10.11
CA LEU A 348 4.82 9.68 -11.44
C LEU A 348 5.43 11.06 -11.71
N ILE A 349 5.69 11.86 -10.66
CA ILE A 349 6.41 13.14 -10.75
C ILE A 349 7.92 12.92 -10.85
N ASP A 350 8.48 12.05 -10.00
CA ASP A 350 9.92 11.81 -9.93
C ASP A 350 10.44 11.03 -11.16
N PHE A 351 9.59 10.20 -11.78
CA PHE A 351 9.94 9.31 -12.90
C PHE A 351 8.96 9.47 -14.07
N PRO A 352 8.93 10.63 -14.73
CA PRO A 352 8.05 10.81 -15.90
C PRO A 352 8.38 9.76 -16.98
N ASP A 353 7.33 9.25 -17.63
CA ASP A 353 7.39 8.23 -18.71
C ASP A 353 8.06 6.89 -18.33
N LYS A 354 8.20 6.60 -17.03
CA LYS A 354 8.78 5.34 -16.53
C LYS A 354 7.74 4.44 -15.82
N GLN A 355 6.45 4.56 -16.20
CA GLN A 355 5.38 3.70 -15.65
C GLN A 355 5.68 2.22 -15.86
N ASP A 356 6.10 1.83 -17.06
CA ASP A 356 6.42 0.45 -17.40
C ASP A 356 7.64 -0.09 -16.65
N VAL A 357 8.59 0.77 -16.28
CA VAL A 357 9.73 0.36 -15.45
C VAL A 357 9.23 -0.10 -14.08
N LEU A 358 8.37 0.69 -13.44
CA LEU A 358 7.80 0.32 -12.15
C LEU A 358 6.90 -0.91 -12.27
N ARG A 359 6.06 -1.00 -13.30
CA ARG A 359 5.22 -2.18 -13.58
C ARG A 359 6.06 -3.44 -13.72
N TYR A 360 7.17 -3.37 -14.47
CA TYR A 360 8.09 -4.49 -14.64
C TYR A 360 8.69 -4.95 -13.32
N VAL A 361 9.25 -4.03 -12.54
CA VAL A 361 9.92 -4.35 -11.28
C VAL A 361 8.94 -4.88 -10.25
N LEU A 362 7.76 -4.27 -10.11
CA LEU A 362 6.74 -4.74 -9.17
C LEU A 362 6.15 -6.09 -9.56
N THR A 363 6.02 -6.39 -10.86
CA THR A 363 5.61 -7.72 -11.33
C THR A 363 6.70 -8.76 -11.06
N ALA A 364 7.98 -8.44 -11.34
CA ALA A 364 9.11 -9.33 -11.07
C ALA A 364 9.27 -9.61 -9.56
N ASN A 365 8.89 -8.67 -8.71
CA ASN A 365 8.91 -8.78 -7.25
C ASN A 365 7.53 -9.03 -6.64
N ALA A 366 6.51 -9.40 -7.45
CA ALA A 366 5.17 -9.63 -6.93
C ALA A 366 5.19 -10.66 -5.79
N PRO A 367 4.55 -10.36 -4.65
CA PRO A 367 4.56 -11.23 -3.48
C PRO A 367 3.50 -12.33 -3.59
N GLU A 368 3.58 -13.18 -4.64
CA GLU A 368 2.55 -14.15 -4.98
C GLU A 368 2.39 -15.28 -3.96
N THR A 369 3.48 -15.71 -3.31
CA THR A 369 3.49 -16.86 -2.42
C THR A 369 4.10 -16.60 -1.05
N LYS A 370 4.84 -15.52 -0.91
CA LYS A 370 5.48 -15.04 0.32
C LYS A 370 5.74 -13.55 0.23
N ASP A 371 5.91 -12.91 1.36
CA ASP A 371 6.34 -11.49 1.41
C ASP A 371 7.61 -11.32 0.56
N ASN A 372 7.69 -10.22 -0.15
CA ASN A 372 8.82 -9.86 -0.99
C ASN A 372 9.28 -8.43 -0.68
N ASN A 373 10.36 -7.99 -1.31
CA ASN A 373 10.98 -6.71 -1.03
C ASN A 373 11.18 -5.90 -2.30
N PHE A 374 10.98 -4.59 -2.21
CA PHE A 374 11.36 -3.61 -3.20
C PHE A 374 12.54 -2.81 -2.67
N THR A 375 13.59 -2.66 -3.47
CA THR A 375 14.66 -1.70 -3.19
C THR A 375 14.92 -0.85 -4.44
N TRP A 376 15.30 0.40 -4.24
CA TRP A 376 15.67 1.29 -5.34
C TRP A 376 16.88 0.74 -6.12
N LYS A 377 17.76 0.00 -5.46
CA LYS A 377 18.88 -0.67 -6.10
C LYS A 377 18.43 -1.79 -7.03
N ASP A 378 17.46 -2.61 -6.62
CA ASP A 378 16.88 -3.66 -7.50
C ASP A 378 16.09 -3.03 -8.65
N PHE A 379 15.37 -1.94 -8.40
CA PHE A 379 14.66 -1.16 -9.41
C PHE A 379 15.63 -0.70 -10.53
N GLN A 380 16.74 -0.09 -10.16
CA GLN A 380 17.79 0.31 -11.10
C GLN A 380 18.39 -0.91 -11.84
N ALA A 381 18.73 -1.96 -11.09
CA ALA A 381 19.38 -3.14 -11.66
C ALA A 381 18.49 -3.84 -12.70
N ARG A 382 17.19 -4.00 -12.41
CA ARG A 382 16.23 -4.58 -13.36
C ARG A 382 16.00 -3.69 -14.57
N ASN A 383 15.88 -2.38 -14.39
CA ASN A 383 15.79 -1.47 -15.51
C ASN A 383 17.04 -1.58 -16.40
N ASN A 384 18.23 -1.42 -15.82
CA ASN A 384 19.46 -1.33 -16.60
C ASN A 384 19.88 -2.67 -17.24
N ASN A 385 19.73 -3.78 -16.51
CA ASN A 385 20.21 -5.09 -16.96
C ASN A 385 19.18 -5.91 -17.72
N GLU A 386 17.88 -5.68 -17.51
CA GLU A 386 16.81 -6.44 -18.16
C GLU A 386 16.08 -5.60 -19.21
N LEU A 387 15.51 -4.44 -18.84
CA LEU A 387 14.75 -3.62 -19.79
C LEU A 387 15.67 -2.93 -20.81
N VAL A 388 16.76 -2.30 -20.38
CA VAL A 388 17.70 -1.62 -21.30
C VAL A 388 18.60 -2.63 -22.02
N ALA A 389 19.34 -3.46 -21.27
CA ALA A 389 20.40 -4.29 -21.84
C ALA A 389 19.87 -5.54 -22.58
N VAL A 390 18.66 -6.01 -22.26
CA VAL A 390 18.07 -7.18 -22.94
C VAL A 390 16.94 -6.76 -23.86
N TYR A 391 15.84 -6.24 -23.35
CA TYR A 391 14.65 -5.92 -24.15
C TYR A 391 14.96 -4.78 -25.15
N GLY A 392 15.31 -3.62 -24.65
CA GLY A 392 15.59 -2.43 -25.48
C GLY A 392 16.73 -2.64 -26.47
N ASN A 393 17.80 -3.30 -26.02
CA ASN A 393 18.95 -3.61 -26.89
C ASN A 393 18.57 -4.52 -28.08
N PHE A 394 17.78 -5.59 -27.80
CA PHE A 394 17.34 -6.49 -28.88
C PHE A 394 16.49 -5.75 -29.91
N VAL A 395 15.45 -5.03 -29.42
CA VAL A 395 14.56 -4.25 -30.30
C VAL A 395 15.32 -3.23 -31.11
N ASN A 396 16.19 -2.44 -30.49
CA ASN A 396 16.98 -1.41 -31.16
C ASN A 396 17.90 -2.02 -32.23
N ARG A 397 18.61 -3.12 -31.93
CA ARG A 397 19.48 -3.80 -32.91
C ARG A 397 18.69 -4.30 -34.11
N ALA A 398 17.54 -4.97 -33.90
CA ALA A 398 16.75 -5.51 -35.00
C ALA A 398 16.24 -4.38 -35.93
N LEU A 399 15.66 -3.32 -35.35
CA LEU A 399 15.09 -2.20 -36.11
C LEU A 399 16.20 -1.38 -36.83
N VAL A 400 17.28 -1.01 -36.13
CA VAL A 400 18.36 -0.20 -36.69
C VAL A 400 19.10 -0.94 -37.84
N LEU A 401 19.33 -2.24 -37.69
CA LEU A 401 19.95 -3.02 -38.76
C LEU A 401 19.02 -3.15 -39.98
N THR A 402 17.69 -3.30 -39.75
CA THR A 402 16.73 -3.32 -40.85
C THR A 402 16.68 -1.98 -41.60
N HIS A 403 16.66 -0.86 -40.87
CA HIS A 403 16.75 0.47 -41.50
C HIS A 403 18.05 0.64 -42.28
N LYS A 404 19.16 0.24 -41.68
CA LYS A 404 20.50 0.41 -42.27
C LYS A 404 20.70 -0.38 -43.56
N TYR A 405 20.21 -1.62 -43.62
CA TYR A 405 20.48 -2.52 -44.73
C TYR A 405 19.36 -2.61 -45.75
N TYR A 406 18.11 -2.37 -45.33
CA TYR A 406 16.93 -2.54 -46.17
C TYR A 406 15.97 -1.34 -46.11
N GLY A 407 16.43 -0.16 -45.66
CA GLY A 407 15.61 1.06 -45.68
C GLY A 407 14.36 1.01 -44.80
N GLY A 408 14.31 0.10 -43.83
CA GLY A 408 13.13 -0.12 -42.97
C GLY A 408 12.08 -1.07 -43.58
N GLU A 409 12.36 -1.68 -44.72
CA GLU A 409 11.52 -2.72 -45.33
C GLU A 409 11.84 -4.09 -44.70
N VAL A 410 10.83 -4.84 -44.30
CA VAL A 410 10.96 -6.23 -43.83
C VAL A 410 11.48 -7.10 -44.99
N PRO A 411 12.67 -7.68 -44.88
CA PRO A 411 13.23 -8.48 -45.98
C PRO A 411 12.45 -9.80 -46.15
N ALA A 412 12.55 -10.38 -47.34
CA ALA A 412 11.99 -11.72 -47.60
C ALA A 412 12.79 -12.79 -46.85
N CYS A 413 12.09 -13.74 -46.23
CA CYS A 413 12.71 -14.91 -45.63
C CYS A 413 13.24 -15.84 -46.74
N GLY A 414 14.52 -16.14 -46.71
CA GLY A 414 15.14 -17.15 -47.57
C GLY A 414 15.07 -18.56 -46.98
N THR A 415 16.01 -19.41 -47.39
CA THR A 415 16.12 -20.78 -46.85
C THR A 415 16.56 -20.73 -45.39
N LEU A 416 15.81 -21.42 -44.51
CA LEU A 416 16.16 -21.57 -43.11
C LEU A 416 17.36 -22.52 -42.95
N LEU A 417 18.26 -22.13 -42.08
CA LEU A 417 19.34 -23.00 -41.61
C LEU A 417 18.93 -23.68 -40.28
N PRO A 418 19.63 -24.74 -39.85
CA PRO A 418 19.28 -25.44 -38.59
C PRO A 418 19.23 -24.53 -37.34
N GLU A 419 20.09 -23.51 -37.27
CA GLU A 419 20.10 -22.53 -36.21
C GLU A 419 18.87 -21.61 -36.25
N ASP A 420 18.29 -21.32 -37.41
CA ASP A 420 17.04 -20.58 -37.57
C ASP A 420 15.85 -21.39 -37.07
N GLU A 421 15.81 -22.65 -37.53
CA GLU A 421 14.75 -23.58 -37.10
C GLU A 421 14.79 -23.84 -35.59
N ALA A 422 15.99 -23.96 -35.00
CA ALA A 422 16.19 -24.08 -33.59
C ALA A 422 15.68 -22.84 -32.84
N THR A 423 16.01 -21.65 -33.31
CA THR A 423 15.52 -20.36 -32.72
C THR A 423 14.02 -20.26 -32.81
N ILE A 424 13.40 -20.59 -33.94
CA ILE A 424 11.95 -20.60 -34.10
C ILE A 424 11.30 -21.60 -33.15
N ALA A 425 11.88 -22.80 -33.00
CA ALA A 425 11.40 -23.82 -32.09
C ALA A 425 11.39 -23.36 -30.60
N GLU A 426 12.35 -22.50 -30.19
CA GLU A 426 12.43 -21.98 -28.83
C GLU A 426 11.27 -21.04 -28.48
N PHE A 427 10.72 -20.29 -29.45
CA PHE A 427 9.69 -19.29 -29.15
C PHE A 427 8.28 -19.61 -29.66
N LYS A 428 8.10 -20.60 -30.54
CA LYS A 428 6.77 -20.92 -31.10
C LYS A 428 5.70 -21.25 -30.04
N ASP A 429 6.11 -21.85 -28.91
CA ASP A 429 5.21 -22.29 -27.83
C ASP A 429 5.04 -21.20 -26.74
N VAL A 430 5.53 -19.97 -26.98
CA VAL A 430 5.47 -18.88 -25.98
C VAL A 430 4.04 -18.55 -25.58
N LYS A 431 3.10 -18.61 -26.53
CA LYS A 431 1.67 -18.37 -26.27
C LYS A 431 1.15 -19.33 -25.21
N ASP A 432 1.29 -20.64 -25.44
CA ASP A 432 0.75 -21.66 -24.54
C ASP A 432 1.39 -21.59 -23.15
N LYS A 433 2.69 -21.28 -23.06
CA LYS A 433 3.41 -21.09 -21.80
C LYS A 433 2.89 -19.87 -21.03
N VAL A 434 2.77 -18.72 -21.70
CA VAL A 434 2.31 -17.49 -21.05
C VAL A 434 0.84 -17.57 -20.68
N GLU A 435 -0.02 -18.14 -21.55
CA GLU A 435 -1.44 -18.36 -21.24
C GLU A 435 -1.60 -19.26 -20.01
N TYR A 436 -0.90 -20.42 -19.98
CA TYR A 436 -0.96 -21.30 -18.82
C TYR A 436 -0.59 -20.58 -17.51
N LEU A 437 0.46 -19.76 -17.52
CA LEU A 437 0.91 -19.04 -16.34
C LEU A 437 -0.08 -17.94 -15.92
N LEU A 438 -0.64 -17.18 -16.88
CA LEU A 438 -1.62 -16.14 -16.59
C LEU A 438 -2.95 -16.74 -16.11
N ASP A 439 -3.42 -17.81 -16.71
CA ASP A 439 -4.65 -18.51 -16.31
C ASP A 439 -4.55 -19.11 -14.88
N HIS A 440 -3.31 -19.35 -14.39
CA HIS A 440 -3.02 -19.78 -13.02
C HIS A 440 -2.51 -18.63 -12.12
N PHE A 441 -2.68 -17.37 -12.53
CA PHE A 441 -2.29 -16.17 -11.75
C PHE A 441 -0.81 -16.14 -11.33
N ARG A 442 0.09 -16.68 -12.19
CA ARG A 442 1.54 -16.71 -12.00
C ARG A 442 2.21 -15.60 -12.83
N PHE A 443 1.98 -14.36 -12.44
CA PHE A 443 2.38 -13.18 -13.23
C PHE A 443 3.89 -13.00 -13.32
N ARG A 444 4.64 -13.31 -12.25
CA ARG A 444 6.11 -13.27 -12.25
C ARG A 444 6.70 -14.19 -13.31
N ASP A 445 6.23 -15.42 -13.33
CA ASP A 445 6.73 -16.43 -14.26
C ASP A 445 6.29 -16.10 -15.70
N ALA A 446 5.05 -15.62 -15.89
CA ALA A 446 4.56 -15.19 -17.20
C ALA A 446 5.38 -14.02 -17.77
N GLN A 447 5.72 -13.02 -16.96
CA GLN A 447 6.60 -11.92 -17.38
C GLN A 447 8.01 -12.42 -17.72
N LYS A 448 8.54 -13.40 -16.96
CA LYS A 448 9.84 -14.03 -17.23
C LYS A 448 9.86 -14.75 -18.58
N GLU A 449 8.79 -15.48 -18.92
CA GLU A 449 8.64 -16.14 -20.22
C GLU A 449 8.54 -15.13 -21.36
N ALA A 450 7.80 -14.03 -21.19
CA ALA A 450 7.78 -12.94 -22.17
C ALA A 450 9.17 -12.32 -22.37
N MET A 451 9.96 -12.10 -21.31
CA MET A 451 11.33 -11.58 -21.39
C MET A 451 12.28 -12.59 -22.07
N ASN A 452 11.97 -13.85 -22.04
CA ASN A 452 12.78 -14.88 -22.71
C ASN A 452 12.82 -14.67 -24.24
N LEU A 453 11.76 -14.15 -24.85
CA LEU A 453 11.76 -13.77 -26.28
C LEU A 453 12.89 -12.79 -26.62
N ALA A 454 13.10 -11.78 -25.77
CA ALA A 454 14.18 -10.82 -25.98
C ALA A 454 15.57 -11.45 -25.78
N ARG A 455 15.69 -12.42 -24.86
CA ARG A 455 16.96 -13.17 -24.67
C ARG A 455 17.28 -14.05 -25.88
N ILE A 456 16.27 -14.77 -26.38
CA ILE A 456 16.40 -15.59 -27.63
C ILE A 456 16.83 -14.69 -28.76
N GLY A 457 16.18 -13.52 -28.97
CA GLY A 457 16.52 -12.60 -30.05
C GLY A 457 17.91 -12.00 -29.93
N ASN A 458 18.34 -11.61 -28.73
CA ASN A 458 19.71 -11.12 -28.52
C ASN A 458 20.77 -12.21 -28.81
N LYS A 459 20.53 -13.44 -28.35
CA LYS A 459 21.40 -14.58 -28.60
C LYS A 459 21.48 -14.85 -30.10
N TYR A 460 20.34 -14.95 -30.78
CA TYR A 460 20.26 -15.20 -32.20
C TYR A 460 21.03 -14.15 -33.04
N LEU A 461 20.82 -12.85 -32.81
CA LEU A 461 21.57 -11.79 -33.48
C LEU A 461 23.05 -11.81 -33.15
N THR A 462 23.43 -12.24 -31.95
CA THR A 462 24.82 -12.31 -31.52
C THR A 462 25.53 -13.49 -32.22
N ASP A 463 24.88 -14.64 -32.29
CA ASP A 463 25.44 -15.85 -32.90
C ASP A 463 25.50 -15.74 -34.44
N ALA A 464 24.46 -15.13 -35.05
CA ALA A 464 24.38 -14.94 -36.50
C ALA A 464 25.21 -13.77 -37.06
N GLU A 465 25.66 -12.82 -36.22
CA GLU A 465 26.53 -11.68 -36.56
C GLU A 465 26.14 -10.95 -37.88
N PRO A 466 24.90 -10.49 -38.12
CA PRO A 466 24.45 -9.92 -39.38
C PRO A 466 25.30 -8.72 -39.84
N TRP A 467 25.93 -7.98 -38.95
CA TRP A 467 26.84 -6.86 -39.25
C TRP A 467 28.17 -7.30 -39.86
N LYS A 468 28.56 -8.57 -39.74
CA LYS A 468 29.68 -9.17 -40.41
C LYS A 468 29.25 -9.86 -41.70
N VAL A 469 28.20 -10.68 -41.61
CA VAL A 469 27.69 -11.50 -42.72
C VAL A 469 27.19 -10.65 -43.89
N ILE A 470 26.70 -9.44 -43.68
CA ILE A 470 26.23 -8.53 -44.74
C ILE A 470 27.29 -8.26 -45.82
N LYS A 471 28.56 -8.38 -45.47
CA LYS A 471 29.67 -8.13 -46.41
C LYS A 471 29.97 -9.30 -47.34
N THR A 472 29.56 -10.51 -46.95
CA THR A 472 29.89 -11.76 -47.67
C THR A 472 28.64 -12.46 -48.21
N ASP A 473 27.52 -12.40 -47.48
CA ASP A 473 26.25 -13.02 -47.83
C ASP A 473 25.05 -12.13 -47.44
N PRO A 474 24.71 -11.12 -48.24
CA PRO A 474 23.56 -10.27 -48.00
C PRO A 474 22.20 -11.01 -47.97
N GLU A 475 22.08 -12.10 -48.72
CA GLU A 475 20.85 -12.90 -48.78
C GLU A 475 20.61 -13.62 -47.44
N ARG A 476 21.65 -14.11 -46.81
CA ARG A 476 21.57 -14.69 -45.46
C ARG A 476 21.09 -13.66 -44.43
N VAL A 477 21.51 -12.41 -44.53
CA VAL A 477 21.12 -11.34 -43.61
C VAL A 477 19.63 -11.02 -43.72
N LYS A 478 19.01 -11.19 -44.90
CA LYS A 478 17.54 -11.06 -45.05
C LYS A 478 16.82 -12.01 -44.13
N THR A 479 17.17 -13.30 -44.11
CA THR A 479 16.58 -14.32 -43.29
C THR A 479 16.79 -14.02 -41.78
N ILE A 480 18.02 -13.63 -41.40
CA ILE A 480 18.34 -13.30 -40.01
C ILE A 480 17.46 -12.13 -39.51
N LEU A 481 17.36 -11.05 -40.26
CA LEU A 481 16.59 -9.89 -39.86
C LEU A 481 15.07 -10.14 -39.95
N TYR A 482 14.62 -10.96 -40.91
CA TYR A 482 13.22 -11.39 -40.93
C TYR A 482 12.84 -12.08 -39.62
N ILE A 483 13.57 -13.08 -39.17
CA ILE A 483 13.35 -13.83 -37.95
C ILE A 483 13.42 -12.91 -36.71
N ALA A 484 14.44 -12.05 -36.68
CA ALA A 484 14.57 -11.07 -35.56
C ALA A 484 13.38 -10.13 -35.48
N LEU A 485 12.85 -9.66 -36.63
CA LEU A 485 11.64 -8.80 -36.63
C LEU A 485 10.37 -9.54 -36.22
N GLN A 486 10.24 -10.84 -36.59
CA GLN A 486 9.12 -11.65 -36.07
C GLN A 486 9.20 -11.80 -34.54
N LEU A 487 10.38 -12.01 -33.99
CA LEU A 487 10.61 -12.04 -32.52
C LEU A 487 10.26 -10.69 -31.87
N VAL A 488 10.61 -9.55 -32.48
CA VAL A 488 10.24 -8.22 -32.00
C VAL A 488 8.72 -8.02 -31.97
N ALA A 489 8.03 -8.49 -33.03
CA ALA A 489 6.56 -8.42 -33.10
C ALA A 489 5.88 -9.32 -32.03
N ASN A 490 6.43 -10.51 -31.82
CA ASN A 490 6.00 -11.40 -30.73
C ASN A 490 6.23 -10.75 -29.35
N LEU A 491 7.38 -10.10 -29.16
CA LEU A 491 7.73 -9.42 -27.91
C LEU A 491 6.75 -8.27 -27.59
N ALA A 492 6.35 -7.48 -28.60
CA ALA A 492 5.35 -6.43 -28.45
C ALA A 492 4.03 -6.98 -27.95
N THR A 493 3.57 -8.11 -28.49
CA THR A 493 2.33 -8.74 -28.11
C THR A 493 2.39 -9.40 -26.73
N ALA A 494 3.48 -10.15 -26.45
CA ALA A 494 3.65 -10.84 -25.18
C ALA A 494 3.73 -9.90 -23.98
N PHE A 495 4.33 -8.71 -24.16
CA PHE A 495 4.47 -7.71 -23.11
C PHE A 495 3.27 -6.74 -22.99
N ALA A 496 2.33 -6.75 -23.93
CA ALA A 496 1.19 -5.82 -23.89
C ALA A 496 0.37 -5.85 -22.58
N PRO A 497 0.15 -6.99 -21.91
CA PRO A 497 -0.48 -7.00 -20.60
C PRO A 497 0.37 -6.37 -19.50
N PHE A 498 1.69 -6.53 -19.56
CA PHE A 498 2.63 -6.14 -18.50
C PHE A 498 3.12 -4.70 -18.65
N LEU A 499 3.51 -4.31 -19.85
CA LEU A 499 4.16 -3.04 -20.20
C LEU A 499 3.38 -2.33 -21.32
N PRO A 500 2.17 -1.82 -21.05
CA PRO A 500 1.26 -1.33 -22.06
C PRO A 500 1.82 -0.13 -22.85
N PHE A 501 2.58 0.76 -22.21
CA PHE A 501 3.15 1.94 -22.86
C PHE A 501 4.28 1.56 -23.82
N SER A 502 5.18 0.70 -23.38
CA SER A 502 6.29 0.22 -24.21
C SER A 502 5.80 -0.65 -25.36
N SER A 503 4.81 -1.51 -25.14
CA SER A 503 4.19 -2.33 -26.19
C SER A 503 3.47 -1.48 -27.23
N GLU A 504 2.79 -0.41 -26.83
CA GLU A 504 2.15 0.52 -27.77
C GLU A 504 3.20 1.33 -28.56
N ARG A 505 4.30 1.74 -27.94
CA ARG A 505 5.42 2.38 -28.65
C ARG A 505 6.03 1.41 -29.67
N LEU A 506 6.24 0.16 -29.25
CA LEU A 506 6.80 -0.87 -30.14
C LEU A 506 5.85 -1.22 -31.29
N ARG A 507 4.52 -1.31 -31.01
CA ARG A 507 3.49 -1.48 -32.06
C ARG A 507 3.60 -0.37 -33.13
N ARG A 508 3.79 0.90 -32.70
CA ARG A 508 3.98 2.03 -33.62
C ARG A 508 5.29 1.94 -34.40
N MET A 509 6.40 1.59 -33.74
CA MET A 509 7.69 1.38 -34.41
C MET A 509 7.66 0.23 -35.45
N LEU A 510 6.81 -0.77 -35.22
CA LEU A 510 6.58 -1.86 -36.17
C LEU A 510 5.52 -1.53 -37.23
N ASN A 511 4.86 -0.36 -37.14
CA ASN A 511 3.75 0.05 -37.98
C ASN A 511 2.62 -1.00 -38.06
N LEU A 512 2.38 -1.69 -36.92
CA LEU A 512 1.30 -2.66 -36.78
C LEU A 512 -0.01 -1.96 -36.46
N GLN A 513 -1.13 -2.39 -37.07
CA GLN A 513 -2.46 -1.85 -36.78
C GLN A 513 -2.93 -2.27 -35.38
N THR A 514 -2.76 -3.54 -35.04
CA THR A 514 -3.16 -4.15 -33.78
C THR A 514 -2.13 -5.16 -33.31
N LEU A 515 -2.12 -5.46 -32.00
CA LEU A 515 -1.44 -6.61 -31.44
C LEU A 515 -2.44 -7.77 -31.35
N ASP A 516 -2.13 -8.87 -32.00
CA ASP A 516 -3.02 -10.04 -32.08
C ASP A 516 -2.46 -11.18 -31.21
N TRP A 517 -3.07 -11.38 -30.06
CA TRP A 517 -2.67 -12.44 -29.13
C TRP A 517 -2.83 -13.85 -29.73
N SER A 518 -3.80 -14.05 -30.64
CA SER A 518 -4.02 -15.36 -31.24
C SER A 518 -2.86 -15.85 -32.09
N ARG A 519 -2.06 -14.90 -32.59
CA ARG A 519 -0.89 -15.15 -33.43
C ARG A 519 0.46 -15.10 -32.68
N LEU A 520 0.44 -15.02 -31.36
CA LEU A 520 1.66 -15.06 -30.56
C LEU A 520 2.38 -16.40 -30.76
N GLY A 521 3.68 -16.34 -31.07
CA GLY A 521 4.51 -17.49 -31.45
C GLY A 521 4.67 -17.71 -32.98
N HIS A 522 3.92 -16.96 -33.80
CA HIS A 522 4.01 -17.05 -35.26
C HIS A 522 5.23 -16.32 -35.82
N THR A 523 5.65 -16.77 -37.03
CA THR A 523 6.82 -16.25 -37.75
C THR A 523 6.46 -15.44 -39.00
N ASP A 524 5.18 -15.06 -39.13
CA ASP A 524 4.62 -14.30 -40.26
C ASP A 524 3.80 -13.10 -39.82
N LEU A 525 4.13 -12.52 -38.66
CA LEU A 525 3.46 -11.34 -38.10
C LEU A 525 3.73 -10.07 -38.92
N LEU A 526 4.93 -9.97 -39.46
CA LEU A 526 5.38 -8.91 -40.35
C LEU A 526 5.70 -9.53 -41.72
N PRO A 527 4.86 -9.31 -42.74
CA PRO A 527 5.13 -9.87 -44.09
C PRO A 527 6.32 -9.19 -44.75
N ALA A 528 6.97 -9.89 -45.67
CA ALA A 528 8.02 -9.29 -46.50
C ALA A 528 7.45 -8.07 -47.26
N GLY A 529 8.25 -7.02 -47.40
CA GLY A 529 7.84 -5.73 -47.95
C GLY A 529 7.12 -4.79 -47.01
N HIS A 530 6.78 -5.24 -45.79
CA HIS A 530 6.18 -4.37 -44.79
C HIS A 530 7.16 -3.27 -44.33
N GLN A 531 6.72 -2.02 -44.27
CA GLN A 531 7.55 -0.88 -43.90
C GLN A 531 7.42 -0.63 -42.37
N ILE A 532 8.53 -0.76 -41.66
CA ILE A 532 8.60 -0.41 -40.23
C ILE A 532 8.79 1.10 -40.03
N GLY A 533 8.30 1.62 -38.89
CA GLY A 533 8.52 3.01 -38.46
C GLY A 533 9.93 3.28 -37.94
N GLN A 534 10.16 4.51 -37.50
CA GLN A 534 11.47 4.91 -36.93
C GLN A 534 11.77 4.18 -35.62
N ALA A 535 13.03 3.79 -35.46
CA ALA A 535 13.48 3.20 -34.20
C ALA A 535 13.68 4.25 -33.11
N GLU A 536 13.11 4.01 -31.95
CA GLU A 536 13.25 4.84 -30.74
C GLU A 536 13.79 3.98 -29.59
N LEU A 537 14.49 4.60 -28.65
CA LEU A 537 14.88 3.93 -27.41
C LEU A 537 13.64 3.71 -26.52
N LEU A 538 13.34 2.44 -26.23
CA LEU A 538 12.21 2.11 -25.34
C LEU A 538 12.49 2.43 -23.88
N PHE A 539 13.74 2.25 -23.43
CA PHE A 539 14.16 2.39 -22.05
C PHE A 539 15.49 3.11 -21.96
N GLU A 540 15.67 3.90 -20.92
CA GLU A 540 16.89 4.62 -20.60
C GLU A 540 17.48 4.10 -19.29
N LYS A 541 18.81 4.21 -19.15
CA LYS A 541 19.46 3.85 -17.89
C LYS A 541 19.04 4.78 -16.75
N ILE A 542 19.03 4.23 -15.57
CA ILE A 542 18.87 4.95 -14.31
C ILE A 542 20.25 4.97 -13.64
N GLU A 543 20.73 6.17 -13.32
CA GLU A 543 22.04 6.39 -12.74
C GLU A 543 22.02 6.26 -11.21
N ASP A 544 23.18 6.07 -10.57
CA ASP A 544 23.31 5.80 -9.13
C ASP A 544 22.82 6.98 -8.27
N GLU A 545 22.97 8.20 -8.76
CA GLU A 545 22.52 9.42 -8.08
C GLU A 545 21.01 9.45 -7.89
N VAL A 546 20.25 8.91 -8.84
CA VAL A 546 18.78 8.80 -8.77
C VAL A 546 18.38 7.86 -7.64
N VAL A 547 19.07 6.71 -7.54
CA VAL A 547 18.84 5.73 -6.45
C VAL A 547 19.13 6.35 -5.09
N THR A 548 20.27 7.03 -4.98
CA THR A 548 20.68 7.71 -3.74
C THR A 548 19.64 8.75 -3.32
N ALA A 549 19.18 9.60 -4.24
CA ALA A 549 18.18 10.63 -3.99
C ALA A 549 16.85 10.04 -3.50
N GLN A 550 16.41 8.92 -4.05
CA GLN A 550 15.15 8.26 -3.62
C GLN A 550 15.26 7.65 -2.22
N VAL A 551 16.40 7.04 -1.89
CA VAL A 551 16.65 6.51 -0.53
C VAL A 551 16.72 7.64 0.50
N GLU A 552 17.35 8.76 0.16
CA GLU A 552 17.40 9.95 1.03
C GLU A 552 16.02 10.59 1.20
N LYS A 553 15.21 10.66 0.12
CA LYS A 553 13.82 11.12 0.18
C LYS A 553 13.00 10.31 1.18
N LEU A 554 13.09 8.97 1.13
CA LEU A 554 12.38 8.09 2.07
C LEU A 554 12.75 8.38 3.52
N LYS A 555 14.03 8.53 3.82
CA LYS A 555 14.51 8.84 5.17
C LYS A 555 14.05 10.21 5.65
N ALA A 556 14.07 11.20 4.75
CA ALA A 556 13.59 12.55 5.06
C ALA A 556 12.08 12.58 5.34
N MET A 557 11.29 11.82 4.57
CA MET A 557 9.84 11.70 4.78
C MET A 557 9.51 11.07 6.14
N GLU A 558 10.21 10.00 6.53
CA GLU A 558 10.04 9.36 7.84
C GLU A 558 10.41 10.32 8.97
N ALA A 559 11.58 10.97 8.88
CA ALA A 559 12.03 11.93 9.89
C ALA A 559 11.07 13.14 10.04
N ALA A 560 10.55 13.66 8.94
CA ALA A 560 9.56 14.74 8.97
C ALA A 560 8.25 14.31 9.64
N ASN A 561 7.80 13.08 9.39
CA ASN A 561 6.61 12.54 10.03
C ASN A 561 6.81 12.34 11.54
N GLU A 562 7.95 11.77 11.95
CA GLU A 562 8.30 11.62 13.36
C GLU A 562 8.39 12.97 14.07
N ALA A 563 8.92 13.99 13.42
CA ALA A 563 8.98 15.36 13.97
C ALA A 563 7.56 15.96 14.12
N ALA A 564 6.68 15.71 13.17
CA ALA A 564 5.29 16.19 13.21
C ALA A 564 4.44 15.47 14.29
N GLU A 565 4.76 14.22 14.60
CA GLU A 565 4.07 13.44 15.64
C GLU A 565 4.53 13.76 17.06
N LYS A 566 5.74 14.32 17.22
CA LYS A 566 6.25 14.77 18.52
C LYS A 566 5.44 15.95 19.00
N LYS A 567 4.58 15.72 19.98
CA LYS A 567 3.79 16.77 20.66
C LYS A 567 4.45 17.11 21.99
N ALA A 568 4.25 18.36 22.45
CA ALA A 568 4.56 18.72 23.82
C ALA A 568 3.83 17.79 24.80
N GLU A 569 4.48 17.41 25.88
CA GLU A 569 3.83 16.64 26.95
C GLU A 569 2.57 17.37 27.43
N PRO A 570 1.48 16.64 27.74
CA PRO A 570 0.29 17.28 28.27
C PRO A 570 0.60 18.00 29.58
N ILE A 571 -0.14 19.10 29.85
CA ILE A 571 -0.03 19.83 31.10
C ILE A 571 -0.28 18.86 32.26
N SER A 572 0.63 18.82 33.23
CA SER A 572 0.50 18.02 34.45
C SER A 572 -0.75 18.43 35.25
N ALA A 573 -1.14 17.59 36.21
CA ALA A 573 -2.26 17.91 37.09
C ALA A 573 -2.12 19.30 37.73
N GLU A 574 -3.25 19.97 37.95
CA GLU A 574 -3.28 21.28 38.58
C GLU A 574 -2.50 21.28 39.91
N THR A 575 -1.72 22.34 40.15
CA THR A 575 -1.01 22.57 41.39
C THR A 575 -1.44 23.93 41.95
N THR A 576 -1.22 24.15 43.23
CA THR A 576 -1.57 25.42 43.87
C THR A 576 -0.40 26.38 43.88
N ILE A 577 -0.66 27.69 44.00
CA ILE A 577 0.40 28.70 44.16
C ILE A 577 1.21 28.46 45.42
N ASP A 578 0.57 27.92 46.49
CA ASP A 578 1.23 27.57 47.74
C ASP A 578 2.19 26.38 47.59
N ASP A 579 1.91 25.46 46.68
CA ASP A 579 2.83 24.36 46.39
C ASP A 579 4.02 24.86 45.54
N PHE A 580 3.78 25.75 44.58
CA PHE A 580 4.85 26.42 43.83
C PHE A 580 5.76 27.27 44.75
N ALA A 581 5.17 28.00 45.67
CA ALA A 581 5.93 28.84 46.65
C ALA A 581 6.84 28.05 47.58
N LYS A 582 6.66 26.74 47.71
CA LYS A 582 7.54 25.83 48.45
C LYS A 582 8.89 25.60 47.73
N MET A 583 8.94 25.85 46.41
CA MET A 583 10.16 25.71 45.63
C MET A 583 10.93 27.03 45.64
N ASP A 584 12.18 27.02 46.12
CA ASP A 584 13.07 28.20 46.10
C ASP A 584 13.89 28.18 44.80
N LEU A 585 13.35 28.88 43.77
CA LEU A 585 13.97 29.05 42.47
C LEU A 585 14.89 30.30 42.51
N ARG A 586 16.15 30.15 42.12
CA ARG A 586 17.13 31.23 42.14
C ARG A 586 17.96 31.29 40.88
N VAL A 587 18.53 32.47 40.63
CA VAL A 587 19.49 32.69 39.57
C VAL A 587 20.92 32.58 40.16
N GLY A 588 21.79 31.83 39.51
CA GLY A 588 23.21 31.77 39.89
C GLY A 588 24.14 31.88 38.70
N THR A 589 25.30 32.43 38.90
CA THR A 589 26.33 32.55 37.86
C THR A 589 27.26 31.32 37.93
N VAL A 590 27.45 30.66 36.81
CA VAL A 590 28.36 29.49 36.71
C VAL A 590 29.81 29.98 36.79
N LEU A 591 30.50 29.70 37.87
CA LEU A 591 31.90 30.02 38.06
C LEU A 591 32.86 29.04 37.40
N SER A 592 32.55 27.75 37.48
CA SER A 592 33.24 26.69 36.77
C SER A 592 32.30 25.56 36.41
N CYS A 593 32.64 24.86 35.33
CA CYS A 593 31.93 23.66 34.87
C CYS A 593 32.97 22.63 34.44
N GLU A 594 32.85 21.39 34.90
CA GLU A 594 33.79 20.31 34.59
C GLU A 594 33.07 19.00 34.39
N ARG A 595 33.62 18.09 33.54
CA ARG A 595 33.06 16.75 33.38
C ARG A 595 33.33 15.91 34.63
N VAL A 596 32.34 15.18 35.12
CA VAL A 596 32.47 14.31 36.28
C VAL A 596 33.29 13.08 35.88
N PRO A 597 34.41 12.76 36.60
CA PRO A 597 35.23 11.58 36.28
C PRO A 597 34.42 10.29 36.28
N LYS A 598 34.66 9.44 35.27
CA LYS A 598 33.96 8.16 35.06
C LYS A 598 32.43 8.29 34.79
N SER A 599 32.02 9.41 34.19
CA SER A 599 30.63 9.62 33.75
C SER A 599 30.58 10.41 32.46
N ASP A 600 29.98 9.81 31.43
CA ASP A 600 29.81 10.46 30.13
C ASP A 600 28.59 11.43 30.10
N LYS A 601 27.76 11.38 31.16
CA LYS A 601 26.48 12.13 31.19
C LYS A 601 26.47 13.30 32.15
N LEU A 602 27.46 13.43 33.06
CA LEU A 602 27.38 14.37 34.15
C LEU A 602 28.40 15.53 34.03
N LEU A 603 27.92 16.74 34.25
CA LEU A 603 28.70 17.95 34.46
C LEU A 603 28.59 18.37 35.93
N GLN A 604 29.70 18.79 36.53
CA GLN A 604 29.80 19.42 37.86
C GLN A 604 29.92 20.92 37.69
N PHE A 605 29.06 21.64 38.35
CA PHE A 605 29.01 23.09 38.35
C PHE A 605 29.42 23.65 39.71
N LYS A 606 30.22 24.71 39.73
CA LYS A 606 30.33 25.63 40.85
C LYS A 606 29.59 26.92 40.52
N ILE A 607 28.61 27.26 41.31
CA ILE A 607 27.68 28.36 41.05
C ILE A 607 27.85 29.39 42.16
N ASP A 608 28.06 30.65 41.77
CA ASP A 608 27.83 31.79 42.65
C ASP A 608 26.33 32.02 42.77
N ASP A 609 25.82 31.77 43.97
CA ASP A 609 24.40 31.91 44.33
C ASP A 609 24.13 33.11 45.25
N GLY A 610 25.13 33.96 45.46
CA GLY A 610 25.06 35.10 46.36
C GLY A 610 24.96 34.73 47.87
N LEU A 611 25.01 33.43 48.20
CA LEU A 611 24.81 32.91 49.58
C LEU A 611 26.01 32.07 50.06
N GLY A 612 27.15 32.14 49.40
CA GLY A 612 28.36 31.40 49.73
C GLY A 612 28.82 30.40 48.67
N GLY A 613 28.05 30.27 47.60
CA GLY A 613 28.33 29.38 46.49
C GLY A 613 27.92 27.93 46.76
N ARG A 614 27.60 27.19 45.71
CA ARG A 614 27.19 25.78 45.77
C ARG A 614 27.72 24.95 44.63
N THR A 615 27.74 23.64 44.88
CA THR A 615 28.04 22.66 43.83
C THR A 615 26.76 22.00 43.35
N ILE A 616 26.52 21.97 42.03
CA ILE A 616 25.42 21.25 41.42
C ILE A 616 25.96 20.27 40.37
N VAL A 617 25.41 19.06 40.34
CA VAL A 617 25.73 18.05 39.33
C VAL A 617 24.49 17.85 38.45
N SER A 618 24.66 17.99 37.15
CA SER A 618 23.56 17.86 36.17
C SER A 618 23.91 16.88 35.05
N GLY A 619 22.88 16.17 34.55
CA GLY A 619 22.96 15.14 33.51
C GLY A 619 23.00 15.65 32.07
N ILE A 620 23.66 16.78 31.79
CA ILE A 620 23.60 17.46 30.51
C ILE A 620 24.91 17.43 29.69
N ALA A 621 25.86 16.57 30.07
CA ALA A 621 27.16 16.48 29.40
C ALA A 621 27.11 15.98 27.94
N ASN A 622 25.99 15.39 27.52
CA ASN A 622 25.76 15.00 26.11
C ASN A 622 25.32 16.17 25.24
N TYR A 623 24.94 17.29 25.81
CA TYR A 623 24.36 18.45 25.13
C TYR A 623 25.19 19.70 25.19
N TYR A 624 26.13 19.80 26.19
CA TYR A 624 26.95 20.96 26.41
C TYR A 624 28.39 20.57 26.73
N GLU A 625 29.31 21.30 26.13
CA GLU A 625 30.69 21.32 26.62
C GLU A 625 30.82 22.30 27.80
N PRO A 626 31.68 22.00 28.81
CA PRO A 626 31.80 22.82 30.01
C PRO A 626 32.01 24.31 29.76
N GLU A 627 32.82 24.65 28.75
CA GLU A 627 33.22 26.02 28.42
C GLU A 627 32.02 26.86 27.93
N GLN A 628 30.99 26.21 27.37
CA GLN A 628 29.78 26.88 26.87
C GLN A 628 28.90 27.42 27.99
N LEU A 629 29.08 26.93 29.22
CA LEU A 629 28.24 27.22 30.37
C LEU A 629 28.90 28.15 31.39
N VAL A 630 30.22 28.22 31.42
CA VAL A 630 30.96 29.13 32.33
C VAL A 630 30.63 30.56 32.03
N GLY A 631 30.34 31.34 33.07
CA GLY A 631 29.96 32.76 32.99
C GLY A 631 28.51 32.99 32.73
N LYS A 632 27.72 31.96 32.35
CA LYS A 632 26.28 32.12 32.17
C LYS A 632 25.54 32.19 33.49
N GLN A 633 24.42 32.91 33.48
CA GLN A 633 23.44 32.89 34.56
C GLN A 633 22.38 31.85 34.27
N VAL A 634 22.20 30.90 35.21
CA VAL A 634 21.28 29.78 35.10
C VAL A 634 20.24 29.81 36.21
N VAL A 635 19.05 29.30 35.91
CA VAL A 635 18.02 29.14 36.94
C VAL A 635 18.17 27.75 37.58
N PHE A 636 18.11 27.71 38.90
CA PHE A 636 18.23 26.44 39.65
C PHE A 636 17.26 26.39 40.84
N ILE A 637 16.92 25.19 41.31
CA ILE A 637 16.17 24.96 42.55
C ILE A 637 17.16 24.89 43.67
N ALA A 638 17.05 25.79 44.67
CA ALA A 638 18.00 26.02 45.73
C ALA A 638 17.75 25.17 47.00
N ASN A 639 16.47 24.80 47.23
CA ASN A 639 16.05 24.12 48.49
C ASN A 639 15.80 22.61 48.34
N LEU A 640 16.40 21.97 47.32
CA LEU A 640 16.42 20.50 47.26
C LEU A 640 17.41 19.91 48.28
N PRO A 641 17.03 18.77 48.90
CA PRO A 641 17.98 18.07 49.79
C PRO A 641 19.27 17.70 49.05
N PRO A 642 20.46 17.90 49.68
CA PRO A 642 21.73 17.52 49.07
C PRO A 642 21.76 16.04 48.70
N ARG A 643 22.21 15.74 47.46
CA ARG A 643 22.28 14.37 46.93
C ARG A 643 23.67 14.02 46.42
N LYS A 644 24.19 12.87 46.83
CA LYS A 644 25.50 12.41 46.38
C LYS A 644 25.39 11.71 45.02
N LEU A 645 26.04 12.26 43.99
CA LEU A 645 26.09 11.75 42.62
C LEU A 645 27.57 11.47 42.25
N ARG A 646 27.91 10.19 42.00
CA ARG A 646 29.29 9.76 41.69
C ARG A 646 30.36 10.30 42.64
N GLY A 647 30.04 10.39 43.95
CA GLY A 647 30.94 10.87 44.97
C GLY A 647 30.90 12.37 45.26
N ILE A 648 30.25 13.16 44.42
CA ILE A 648 30.08 14.62 44.54
C ILE A 648 28.72 14.91 45.14
N VAL A 649 28.64 15.83 46.10
CA VAL A 649 27.41 16.29 46.70
C VAL A 649 26.81 17.39 45.81
N SER A 650 25.63 17.17 45.25
CA SER A 650 24.86 18.17 44.53
C SER A 650 23.87 18.85 45.46
N GLU A 651 23.90 20.17 45.51
CA GLU A 651 23.16 21.02 46.45
C GLU A 651 22.05 21.84 45.71
N GLY A 652 21.42 21.20 44.75
CA GLY A 652 20.35 21.81 43.93
C GLY A 652 20.22 21.16 42.56
N MET A 653 19.36 21.73 41.71
CA MET A 653 19.12 21.24 40.35
C MET A 653 19.05 22.43 39.40
N ILE A 654 19.87 22.43 38.34
CA ILE A 654 19.79 23.39 37.23
C ILE A 654 18.55 23.03 36.39
N LEU A 655 17.75 24.04 36.08
CA LEU A 655 16.59 23.84 35.21
C LEU A 655 16.99 23.84 33.74
N SER A 656 16.43 22.91 33.01
CA SER A 656 16.59 22.79 31.55
C SER A 656 15.29 22.34 30.92
N THR A 657 15.12 22.66 29.65
CA THR A 657 14.02 22.18 28.83
C THR A 657 14.55 21.30 27.72
N GLN A 658 13.82 20.24 27.37
CA GLN A 658 14.11 19.39 26.23
C GLN A 658 13.21 19.80 25.08
N ASN A 659 13.80 20.09 23.93
CA ASN A 659 13.06 20.38 22.70
C ASN A 659 12.44 19.11 22.11
N LEU A 660 11.44 19.28 21.26
CA LEU A 660 10.77 18.17 20.56
C LEU A 660 11.71 17.35 19.67
N ASP A 661 12.81 17.96 19.20
CA ASP A 661 13.87 17.28 18.42
C ASP A 661 14.85 16.49 19.27
N GLY A 662 14.69 16.53 20.61
CA GLY A 662 15.56 15.86 21.58
C GLY A 662 16.77 16.68 22.01
N SER A 663 16.98 17.89 21.45
CA SER A 663 18.00 18.81 21.94
C SER A 663 17.60 19.37 23.30
N LEU A 664 18.58 19.79 24.10
CA LEU A 664 18.35 20.33 25.45
C LEU A 664 18.83 21.77 25.55
N SER A 665 18.03 22.62 26.20
CA SER A 665 18.40 24.00 26.53
C SER A 665 18.37 24.23 28.03
N VAL A 666 19.45 24.81 28.58
CA VAL A 666 19.47 25.27 29.97
C VAL A 666 18.68 26.56 30.07
N LEU A 667 17.85 26.71 31.13
CA LEU A 667 17.11 27.96 31.36
C LEU A 667 18.11 29.05 31.80
N THR A 668 18.19 30.11 30.99
CA THR A 668 19.02 31.31 31.24
C THR A 668 18.09 32.51 31.35
N ILE A 669 18.62 33.64 31.80
CA ILE A 669 17.87 34.89 31.91
C ILE A 669 18.27 35.85 30.80
N ASP A 670 17.33 36.69 30.37
CA ASP A 670 17.51 37.67 29.31
C ASP A 670 18.44 38.84 29.72
N ARG A 671 18.33 39.29 30.97
CA ARG A 671 19.10 40.40 31.50
C ARG A 671 19.83 40.00 32.75
N PRO A 672 21.13 40.40 32.92
CA PRO A 672 21.88 40.06 34.12
C PRO A 672 21.21 40.55 35.40
N VAL A 673 21.14 39.69 36.40
CA VAL A 673 20.67 40.01 37.75
C VAL A 673 21.73 39.64 38.79
N ALA A 674 21.59 40.12 40.03
CA ALA A 674 22.49 39.72 41.09
C ALA A 674 22.37 38.22 41.34
N PRO A 675 23.50 37.46 41.54
CA PRO A 675 23.45 36.07 41.99
C PRO A 675 22.61 35.91 43.27
N GLY A 676 21.80 34.88 43.35
CA GLY A 676 20.86 34.64 44.42
C GLY A 676 19.48 35.30 44.25
N SER A 677 19.26 36.08 43.18
CA SER A 677 17.94 36.65 42.91
C SER A 677 16.90 35.55 42.79
N GLN A 678 15.79 35.73 43.46
CA GLN A 678 14.65 34.79 43.44
C GLN A 678 13.85 34.88 42.13
N VAL A 679 13.46 33.74 41.65
CA VAL A 679 12.57 33.61 40.51
C VAL A 679 11.16 33.29 41.00
N GLY A 680 10.18 34.12 40.66
CA GLY A 680 8.79 33.97 41.09
C GLY A 680 7.82 34.33 40.02
#